data_d88acceb3f65ee4464cc9b1056c7c317
#
_entry.id   d88acceb3f65ee4464cc9b1056c7c317
#
_cell.length_a   1.000
_cell.length_b   1.000
_cell.length_c   1.000
_cell.angle_alpha   90.00
_cell.angle_beta   90.00
_cell.angle_gamma   90.00
#
_symmetry.space_group_name_H-M   'P 1'
#
loop_
_entity.id
_entity.type
_entity.pdbx_description
1 polymer ?
#
loop_
_entity_poly.entity_id
_entity_poly.type
_entity_poly.pdbx_seq_one_letter_code
_entity_poly.pdbx_strand_id
1 'polypeptide(L)'
;GAPFPDTSGWDLGNDAPDLYVFLPGGDYARLRADLLRLTGPTELPPLYLFGAFHSRFYPYTDRGVLGLIREYRERELPLDVFMVDTDWRVSASFGYDENLKLFPDMAEFLEQAHALGVRVGFNDHPRPVADLALDPAEMRFRFDNLGRWLRLGVDFWWFDRNWEVSLAEPLPGLRKETWGMQVYHDTALEAVPDRRPLIMANVDGVDNGHLNRPSDVAAHRFPFQWTGDTQVGWGSVREGVENAVKVGVHSLVPYISEDLGGHEGIPSPELYLRSFQFGVLSAVVRPHCSNSLYFVREPWAFGRQVEAAARDCLRMRYRLLPHLYAAARRNFDTGEPLLRRLDLAYPGHPEAAASDQYLLGDGLLVAPITDGEPCLRPVPAGWLKTAGGQPGLVLDLFPNENLLGPPGATGREPMVDDNWSDTPPAPGIPLEHFSARWTGTVTPDRPAQLGIRMEEGGRLWLDGRMVVDQWIPAARNLGLDQVTLEPGRTHDLKVELRHGEGDAACQLFFRPMELPSRPARRQVWLPEGVWINAWTGERIQGPRRLEVAAAATEIPMFLRAGSLFPLAPDMQHTGEKPWDPLTLDVYPHPAVAAEAELYEDDGISNGYRAGQCRRTPLRTRMEGRRMTVRIGEAAGSFPGAPQARAWSLRLHVIPEMGKIQGVWVDGREAARWRLVPRGLAATPFQLKGPALDADVLEVDLPAGPVSRGRVVEVRY
;
A
#
# COMPACT_ATOMS: atom_id res chain seq x y z
N GLY A 1 -22.07 -31.61 -15.82
CA GLY A 1 -22.04 -31.25 -14.43
C GLY A 1 -21.47 -32.42 -13.64
N ALA A 2 -20.52 -32.15 -12.73
CA ALA A 2 -20.08 -33.16 -11.80
C ALA A 2 -21.29 -33.64 -10.97
N PRO A 3 -21.42 -34.93 -10.68
CA PRO A 3 -22.48 -35.40 -9.80
C PRO A 3 -22.35 -34.76 -8.43
N PHE A 4 -23.47 -34.51 -7.77
CA PHE A 4 -23.47 -34.06 -6.38
C PHE A 4 -22.58 -35.00 -5.54
N PRO A 5 -21.80 -34.49 -4.60
CA PRO A 5 -21.03 -35.35 -3.71
C PRO A 5 -22.00 -36.34 -2.99
N ASP A 6 -21.54 -37.55 -2.81
CA ASP A 6 -22.28 -38.53 -2.02
C ASP A 6 -22.36 -38.03 -0.59
N THR A 7 -23.55 -37.71 -0.14
CA THR A 7 -23.83 -37.19 1.22
C THR A 7 -24.33 -38.27 2.18
N SER A 8 -24.31 -39.55 1.75
CA SER A 8 -24.81 -40.66 2.55
C SER A 8 -24.07 -40.87 3.89
N GLY A 9 -22.87 -40.32 4.03
CA GLY A 9 -22.09 -40.36 5.26
C GLY A 9 -22.12 -39.06 6.09
N TRP A 10 -22.92 -38.06 5.69
CA TRP A 10 -23.02 -36.83 6.46
C TRP A 10 -24.00 -37.01 7.62
N ASP A 11 -23.49 -36.85 8.82
CA ASP A 11 -24.33 -36.80 10.02
C ASP A 11 -24.93 -35.36 10.10
N LEU A 12 -26.14 -35.21 9.59
CA LEU A 12 -26.93 -34.02 9.64
C LEU A 12 -27.82 -33.98 10.89
N GLY A 13 -27.29 -34.38 12.04
CA GLY A 13 -27.96 -34.24 13.34
C GLY A 13 -28.34 -32.80 13.67
N ASN A 14 -29.04 -32.58 14.78
CA ASN A 14 -29.52 -31.24 15.20
C ASN A 14 -28.39 -30.24 15.43
N ASP A 15 -27.15 -30.67 15.60
CA ASP A 15 -25.95 -29.86 15.81
C ASP A 15 -25.09 -29.75 14.54
N ALA A 16 -25.58 -30.24 13.38
CA ALA A 16 -24.85 -30.11 12.12
C ALA A 16 -24.88 -28.69 11.59
N PRO A 17 -23.78 -28.19 10.98
CA PRO A 17 -23.79 -26.88 10.36
C PRO A 17 -24.77 -26.83 9.17
N ASP A 18 -25.41 -25.67 8.98
CA ASP A 18 -26.26 -25.42 7.82
C ASP A 18 -25.44 -25.52 6.52
N LEU A 19 -26.02 -26.18 5.51
CA LEU A 19 -25.42 -26.29 4.17
C LEU A 19 -26.15 -25.35 3.20
N TYR A 20 -25.41 -24.41 2.65
CA TYR A 20 -25.90 -23.50 1.60
C TYR A 20 -25.27 -23.88 0.26
N VAL A 21 -26.12 -24.15 -0.75
CA VAL A 21 -25.68 -24.54 -2.09
C VAL A 21 -26.05 -23.46 -3.10
N PHE A 22 -25.05 -22.91 -3.77
CA PHE A 22 -25.20 -21.91 -4.81
C PHE A 22 -24.99 -22.54 -6.19
N LEU A 23 -25.88 -22.26 -7.15
CA LEU A 23 -25.84 -22.79 -8.51
C LEU A 23 -25.71 -21.65 -9.55
N PRO A 24 -24.55 -20.99 -9.62
CA PRO A 24 -24.37 -19.81 -10.47
C PRO A 24 -24.18 -20.14 -11.97
N GLY A 25 -23.98 -21.41 -12.35
CA GLY A 25 -23.77 -21.79 -13.76
C GLY A 25 -22.50 -21.23 -14.38
N GLY A 26 -21.47 -20.92 -13.59
CA GLY A 26 -20.22 -20.27 -14.05
C GLY A 26 -20.26 -18.73 -14.00
N ASP A 27 -21.34 -18.13 -13.55
CA ASP A 27 -21.45 -16.69 -13.34
C ASP A 27 -20.93 -16.33 -11.94
N TYR A 28 -19.67 -15.93 -11.85
CA TYR A 28 -19.02 -15.54 -10.58
C TYR A 28 -19.61 -14.27 -9.97
N ALA A 29 -20.09 -13.33 -10.78
CA ALA A 29 -20.72 -12.11 -10.28
C ALA A 29 -22.02 -12.45 -9.55
N ARG A 30 -22.85 -13.33 -10.13
CA ARG A 30 -24.06 -13.84 -9.49
C ARG A 30 -23.75 -14.61 -8.21
N LEU A 31 -22.73 -15.48 -8.23
CA LEU A 31 -22.31 -16.25 -7.04
C LEU A 31 -22.00 -15.31 -5.88
N ARG A 32 -21.20 -14.28 -6.14
CA ARG A 32 -20.82 -13.27 -5.12
C ARG A 32 -22.05 -12.51 -4.61
N ALA A 33 -22.92 -12.04 -5.50
CA ALA A 33 -24.13 -11.34 -5.13
C ALA A 33 -25.08 -12.21 -4.28
N ASP A 34 -25.22 -13.48 -4.62
CA ASP A 34 -26.06 -14.42 -3.87
C ASP A 34 -25.46 -14.70 -2.48
N LEU A 35 -24.14 -14.84 -2.37
CA LEU A 35 -23.46 -14.99 -1.07
C LEU A 35 -23.61 -13.75 -0.21
N LEU A 36 -23.48 -12.54 -0.77
CA LEU A 36 -23.67 -11.29 -0.03
C LEU A 36 -25.11 -11.07 0.46
N ARG A 37 -26.09 -11.63 -0.22
CA ARG A 37 -27.47 -11.62 0.31
C ARG A 37 -27.63 -12.44 1.59
N LEU A 38 -26.82 -13.47 1.75
CA LEU A 38 -26.77 -14.31 2.94
C LEU A 38 -25.93 -13.68 4.06
N THR A 39 -24.73 -13.18 3.72
CA THR A 39 -23.73 -12.76 4.70
C THR A 39 -23.70 -11.25 4.96
N GLY A 40 -24.43 -10.46 4.19
CA GLY A 40 -24.39 -9.00 4.19
C GLY A 40 -23.29 -8.40 3.28
N PRO A 41 -23.47 -7.16 2.82
CA PRO A 41 -22.46 -6.48 1.98
C PRO A 41 -21.25 -6.05 2.80
N THR A 42 -20.10 -5.86 2.12
CA THR A 42 -19.00 -5.08 2.67
C THR A 42 -19.45 -3.63 2.76
N GLU A 43 -19.25 -3.00 3.90
CA GLU A 43 -19.59 -1.58 4.07
C GLU A 43 -18.77 -0.67 3.18
N LEU A 44 -19.39 0.42 2.69
CA LEU A 44 -18.65 1.46 1.97
C LEU A 44 -17.79 2.23 2.98
N PRO A 45 -16.45 2.16 2.88
CA PRO A 45 -15.59 2.83 3.84
C PRO A 45 -15.62 4.36 3.66
N PRO A 46 -15.14 5.13 4.64
CA PRO A 46 -14.93 6.56 4.45
C PRO A 46 -13.91 6.82 3.35
N LEU A 47 -14.07 7.94 2.65
CA LEU A 47 -13.23 8.29 1.49
C LEU A 47 -11.74 8.36 1.82
N TYR A 48 -11.37 8.77 3.04
CA TYR A 48 -9.98 8.86 3.47
C TYR A 48 -9.26 7.50 3.54
N LEU A 49 -9.98 6.35 3.52
CA LEU A 49 -9.36 5.04 3.36
C LEU A 49 -8.56 4.96 2.05
N PHE A 50 -9.03 5.62 1.01
CA PHE A 50 -8.36 5.63 -0.30
C PHE A 50 -7.25 6.69 -0.42
N GLY A 51 -7.02 7.49 0.62
CA GLY A 51 -5.89 8.39 0.74
C GLY A 51 -4.60 7.67 1.16
N ALA A 52 -3.57 8.43 1.47
CA ALA A 52 -2.29 7.92 1.94
C ALA A 52 -2.25 7.86 3.46
N PHE A 53 -1.62 6.82 3.98
CA PHE A 53 -1.37 6.60 5.41
C PHE A 53 0.11 6.76 5.71
N HIS A 54 0.43 7.22 6.92
CA HIS A 54 1.71 7.02 7.58
C HIS A 54 1.49 6.14 8.80
N SER A 55 2.31 5.11 8.96
CA SER A 55 2.23 4.16 10.07
C SER A 55 3.64 3.69 10.45
N ARG A 56 3.91 3.64 11.75
CA ARG A 56 5.15 3.06 12.29
C ARG A 56 4.95 2.72 13.75
N PHE A 57 5.37 1.52 14.15
CA PHE A 57 5.53 1.20 15.57
C PHE A 57 6.75 1.97 16.10
N TYR A 58 6.50 3.13 16.70
CA TYR A 58 7.54 4.04 17.20
C TYR A 58 6.95 4.97 18.28
N PRO A 59 7.67 5.25 19.37
CA PRO A 59 7.18 6.09 20.46
C PRO A 59 7.21 7.59 20.06
N TYR A 60 6.35 7.95 19.13
CA TYR A 60 6.14 9.34 18.74
C TYR A 60 5.60 10.17 19.89
N THR A 61 6.04 11.42 19.98
CA THR A 61 5.34 12.45 20.76
C THR A 61 4.27 13.13 19.90
N ASP A 62 3.32 13.80 20.53
CA ASP A 62 2.34 14.68 19.88
C ASP A 62 3.01 15.64 18.89
N ARG A 63 4.06 16.35 19.32
CA ARG A 63 4.85 17.28 18.48
C ARG A 63 5.58 16.57 17.35
N GLY A 64 6.06 15.36 17.61
CA GLY A 64 6.72 14.52 16.59
C GLY A 64 5.76 14.15 15.47
N VAL A 65 4.55 13.70 15.80
CA VAL A 65 3.50 13.39 14.81
C VAL A 65 3.11 14.64 14.04
N LEU A 66 2.79 15.74 14.72
CA LEU A 66 2.40 16.99 14.05
C LEU A 66 3.52 17.59 13.20
N GLY A 67 4.78 17.44 13.63
CA GLY A 67 5.95 17.83 12.85
C GLY A 67 6.06 17.03 11.56
N LEU A 68 5.89 15.71 11.63
CA LEU A 68 5.95 14.83 10.47
C LEU A 68 4.79 15.09 9.49
N ILE A 69 3.58 15.34 9.99
CA ILE A 69 2.44 15.75 9.14
C ILE A 69 2.77 17.03 8.35
N ARG A 70 3.34 18.03 9.02
CA ARG A 70 3.75 19.28 8.35
C ARG A 70 4.85 19.03 7.31
N GLU A 71 5.81 18.16 7.60
CA GLU A 71 6.86 17.78 6.65
C GLU A 71 6.27 17.11 5.39
N TYR A 72 5.26 16.24 5.52
CA TYR A 72 4.52 15.70 4.37
C TYR A 72 3.91 16.83 3.52
N ARG A 73 3.28 17.83 4.14
CA ARG A 73 2.69 18.99 3.45
C ARG A 73 3.75 19.84 2.74
N GLU A 74 4.85 20.17 3.42
CA GLU A 74 5.97 20.96 2.86
C GLU A 74 6.62 20.28 1.67
N ARG A 75 6.68 18.94 1.68
CA ARG A 75 7.19 18.12 0.58
C ARG A 75 6.15 17.87 -0.52
N GLU A 76 4.96 18.39 -0.40
CA GLU A 76 3.83 18.13 -1.31
C GLU A 76 3.51 16.64 -1.49
N LEU A 77 3.66 15.86 -0.43
CA LEU A 77 3.27 14.47 -0.36
C LEU A 77 1.89 14.38 0.30
N PRO A 78 0.85 13.95 -0.43
CA PRO A 78 -0.47 13.77 0.16
C PRO A 78 -0.47 12.81 1.35
N LEU A 79 -1.27 13.13 2.37
CA LEU A 79 -1.45 12.31 3.58
C LEU A 79 -2.85 12.52 4.14
N ASP A 80 -3.59 11.44 4.38
CA ASP A 80 -4.94 11.45 4.98
C ASP A 80 -4.97 10.90 6.39
N VAL A 81 -4.10 9.92 6.69
CA VAL A 81 -4.18 9.18 7.95
C VAL A 81 -2.78 9.06 8.58
N PHE A 82 -2.72 9.31 9.87
CA PHE A 82 -1.58 8.96 10.72
C PHE A 82 -2.00 7.85 11.69
N MET A 83 -1.29 6.72 11.65
CA MET A 83 -1.50 5.64 12.60
C MET A 83 -0.53 5.82 13.77
N VAL A 84 -1.04 6.00 14.97
CA VAL A 84 -0.27 5.94 16.22
C VAL A 84 -0.35 4.51 16.73
N ASP A 85 0.81 3.87 16.81
CA ASP A 85 0.92 2.51 17.31
C ASP A 85 0.79 2.48 18.84
N THR A 86 1.06 1.37 19.48
CA THR A 86 0.72 1.07 20.89
C THR A 86 1.21 2.09 21.93
N ASP A 87 2.17 2.95 21.59
CA ASP A 87 2.79 3.90 22.51
C ASP A 87 1.90 5.10 22.92
N TRP A 88 0.70 5.25 22.31
CA TRP A 88 -0.28 6.26 22.75
C TRP A 88 -0.75 6.04 24.21
N ARG A 89 -0.58 4.84 24.73
CA ARG A 89 -0.92 4.43 26.09
C ARG A 89 0.31 4.10 26.93
N VAL A 90 0.14 4.01 28.25
CA VAL A 90 1.23 3.81 29.24
C VAL A 90 1.94 2.47 29.04
N SER A 91 1.22 1.43 28.65
CA SER A 91 1.76 0.11 28.39
C SER A 91 1.29 -0.42 27.05
N ALA A 92 2.21 -0.87 26.21
CA ALA A 92 1.94 -1.43 24.90
C ALA A 92 0.91 -2.58 24.89
N SER A 93 0.74 -3.28 26.00
CA SER A 93 -0.12 -4.48 26.09
C SER A 93 -1.17 -4.44 27.20
N PHE A 94 -1.40 -3.29 27.87
CA PHE A 94 -2.26 -3.21 29.05
C PHE A 94 -3.11 -1.94 29.07
N GLY A 95 -4.42 -2.13 29.20
CA GLY A 95 -5.37 -1.06 29.47
C GLY A 95 -5.47 0.02 28.39
N TYR A 96 -6.14 1.10 28.74
CA TYR A 96 -6.40 2.25 27.85
C TYR A 96 -5.94 3.57 28.50
N ASP A 97 -5.01 3.52 29.43
CA ASP A 97 -4.50 4.71 30.09
C ASP A 97 -3.56 5.48 29.17
N GLU A 98 -3.82 6.76 29.05
CA GLU A 98 -3.12 7.69 28.18
C GLU A 98 -1.64 7.84 28.58
N ASN A 99 -0.75 7.86 27.61
CA ASN A 99 0.67 8.13 27.82
C ASN A 99 0.94 9.64 27.86
N LEU A 100 0.73 10.26 29.01
CA LEU A 100 0.91 11.70 29.21
C LEU A 100 2.36 12.19 29.00
N LYS A 101 3.34 11.29 28.93
CA LYS A 101 4.72 11.67 28.58
C LYS A 101 4.90 11.94 27.10
N LEU A 102 4.18 11.20 26.26
CA LEU A 102 4.24 11.33 24.81
C LEU A 102 3.12 12.24 24.30
N PHE A 103 1.94 12.17 24.90
CA PHE A 103 0.74 12.93 24.54
C PHE A 103 0.19 13.65 25.77
N PRO A 104 0.76 14.81 26.16
CA PRO A 104 0.33 15.54 27.36
C PRO A 104 -1.12 16.02 27.32
N ASP A 105 -1.65 16.31 26.14
CA ASP A 105 -3.04 16.67 25.87
C ASP A 105 -3.48 16.01 24.56
N MET A 106 -4.12 14.85 24.69
CA MET A 106 -4.56 14.06 23.53
C MET A 106 -5.67 14.76 22.75
N ALA A 107 -6.55 15.49 23.42
CA ALA A 107 -7.64 16.20 22.73
C ALA A 107 -7.09 17.32 21.83
N GLU A 108 -6.16 18.12 22.35
CA GLU A 108 -5.47 19.16 21.57
C GLU A 108 -4.67 18.56 20.41
N PHE A 109 -3.98 17.45 20.63
CA PHE A 109 -3.25 16.74 19.57
C PHE A 109 -4.18 16.32 18.43
N LEU A 110 -5.32 15.66 18.75
CA LEU A 110 -6.29 15.21 17.76
C LEU A 110 -6.90 16.39 17.00
N GLU A 111 -7.26 17.48 17.68
CA GLU A 111 -7.78 18.69 17.04
C GLU A 111 -6.75 19.30 16.06
N GLN A 112 -5.49 19.39 16.45
CA GLN A 112 -4.43 19.91 15.58
C GLN A 112 -4.17 19.01 14.37
N ALA A 113 -4.19 17.67 14.52
CA ALA A 113 -4.06 16.75 13.42
C ALA A 113 -5.21 16.89 12.41
N HIS A 114 -6.45 16.98 12.92
CA HIS A 114 -7.64 17.21 12.09
C HIS A 114 -7.60 18.56 11.37
N ALA A 115 -7.11 19.62 12.02
CA ALA A 115 -6.93 20.94 11.41
C ALA A 115 -5.90 20.92 10.25
N LEU A 116 -4.95 19.98 10.27
CA LEU A 116 -4.01 19.70 9.17
C LEU A 116 -4.59 18.78 8.09
N GLY A 117 -5.86 18.38 8.22
CA GLY A 117 -6.56 17.48 7.29
C GLY A 117 -6.14 16.02 7.41
N VAL A 118 -5.65 15.58 8.60
CA VAL A 118 -5.20 14.20 8.83
C VAL A 118 -6.07 13.54 9.89
N ARG A 119 -6.54 12.34 9.60
CA ARG A 119 -7.25 11.44 10.51
C ARG A 119 -6.27 10.63 11.33
N VAL A 120 -6.65 10.26 12.55
CA VAL A 120 -5.78 9.54 13.47
C VAL A 120 -6.41 8.20 13.85
N GLY A 121 -5.70 7.11 13.54
CA GLY A 121 -6.04 5.76 13.98
C GLY A 121 -5.11 5.29 15.10
N PHE A 122 -5.64 4.54 16.07
CA PHE A 122 -4.87 3.98 17.18
C PHE A 122 -4.82 2.46 17.10
N ASN A 123 -3.62 1.91 17.32
CA ASN A 123 -3.41 0.47 17.52
C ASN A 123 -3.94 0.05 18.89
N ASP A 124 -4.64 -1.06 18.94
CA ASP A 124 -5.15 -1.65 20.17
C ASP A 124 -4.66 -3.09 20.39
N HIS A 125 -3.86 -3.27 21.44
CA HIS A 125 -3.35 -4.53 21.97
C HIS A 125 -3.71 -4.72 23.43
N PRO A 126 -4.89 -4.39 23.93
CA PRO A 126 -5.15 -4.50 25.36
C PRO A 126 -5.33 -5.97 25.76
N ARG A 127 -4.83 -6.31 26.93
CA ARG A 127 -5.13 -7.62 27.51
C ARG A 127 -6.61 -7.73 27.86
N PRO A 128 -7.23 -8.90 27.62
CA PRO A 128 -8.59 -9.14 28.08
C PRO A 128 -8.67 -9.10 29.61
N VAL A 129 -9.80 -8.69 30.13
CA VAL A 129 -10.11 -8.69 31.58
C VAL A 129 -10.88 -9.94 32.00
N ALA A 130 -11.26 -10.80 31.05
CA ALA A 130 -11.93 -12.08 31.25
C ALA A 130 -11.42 -13.15 30.30
N ASP A 131 -11.74 -14.42 30.55
CA ASP A 131 -11.29 -15.57 29.75
C ASP A 131 -12.14 -15.82 28.51
N LEU A 132 -13.36 -15.29 28.47
CA LEU A 132 -14.33 -15.49 27.39
C LEU A 132 -14.64 -14.20 26.66
N ALA A 133 -14.66 -14.23 25.34
CA ALA A 133 -14.98 -13.08 24.51
C ALA A 133 -16.42 -12.55 24.66
N LEU A 134 -17.34 -13.38 25.18
CA LEU A 134 -18.72 -13.01 25.49
C LEU A 134 -18.95 -12.65 26.98
N ASP A 135 -17.91 -12.64 27.80
CA ASP A 135 -18.05 -12.24 29.21
C ASP A 135 -18.54 -10.79 29.29
N PRO A 136 -19.61 -10.51 30.09
CA PRO A 136 -20.14 -9.16 30.25
C PRO A 136 -19.11 -8.14 30.75
N ALA A 137 -18.13 -8.56 31.53
CA ALA A 137 -17.08 -7.68 32.02
C ALA A 137 -16.11 -7.29 30.90
N GLU A 138 -15.72 -8.27 30.04
CA GLU A 138 -14.90 -8.03 28.85
C GLU A 138 -15.61 -7.09 27.89
N MET A 139 -16.88 -7.38 27.57
CA MET A 139 -17.67 -6.55 26.66
C MET A 139 -17.80 -5.12 27.16
N ARG A 140 -18.16 -4.93 28.42
CA ARG A 140 -18.25 -3.58 29.01
C ARG A 140 -16.92 -2.85 28.97
N PHE A 141 -15.83 -3.52 29.32
CA PHE A 141 -14.49 -2.96 29.29
C PHE A 141 -14.11 -2.45 27.89
N ARG A 142 -14.43 -3.23 26.82
CA ARG A 142 -14.18 -2.81 25.44
C ARG A 142 -15.05 -1.64 25.02
N PHE A 143 -16.37 -1.77 25.14
CA PHE A 143 -17.29 -0.72 24.75
C PHE A 143 -17.00 0.62 25.42
N ASP A 144 -16.78 0.62 26.73
CA ASP A 144 -16.52 1.84 27.48
C ASP A 144 -15.22 2.52 27.03
N ASN A 145 -14.15 1.77 26.88
CA ASN A 145 -12.84 2.31 26.55
C ASN A 145 -12.69 2.68 25.07
N LEU A 146 -13.05 1.80 24.16
CA LEU A 146 -13.00 2.08 22.73
C LEU A 146 -13.89 3.29 22.38
N GLY A 147 -15.13 3.29 22.92
CA GLY A 147 -16.10 4.37 22.67
C GLY A 147 -15.63 5.72 23.26
N ARG A 148 -14.96 5.71 24.42
CA ARG A 148 -14.40 6.93 25.03
C ARG A 148 -13.44 7.64 24.06
N TRP A 149 -12.49 6.93 23.48
CA TRP A 149 -11.50 7.50 22.60
C TRP A 149 -12.08 7.96 21.25
N LEU A 150 -13.05 7.22 20.70
CA LEU A 150 -13.77 7.64 19.48
C LEU A 150 -14.55 8.94 19.72
N ARG A 151 -15.16 9.11 20.89
CA ARG A 151 -15.85 10.37 21.27
C ARG A 151 -14.88 11.51 21.52
N LEU A 152 -13.64 11.22 21.95
CA LEU A 152 -12.59 12.23 22.12
C LEU A 152 -12.06 12.76 20.77
N GLY A 153 -12.14 11.95 19.71
CA GLY A 153 -11.69 12.37 18.38
C GLY A 153 -10.84 11.36 17.63
N VAL A 154 -10.50 10.21 18.20
CA VAL A 154 -9.87 9.12 17.43
C VAL A 154 -10.81 8.72 16.30
N ASP A 155 -10.28 8.56 15.09
CA ASP A 155 -11.10 8.31 13.91
C ASP A 155 -11.47 6.85 13.75
N PHE A 156 -10.56 5.92 14.08
CA PHE A 156 -10.81 4.49 14.02
C PHE A 156 -9.76 3.69 14.81
N TRP A 157 -10.02 2.40 15.00
CA TRP A 157 -9.19 1.47 15.72
C TRP A 157 -8.45 0.52 14.77
N TRP A 158 -7.21 0.21 15.11
CA TRP A 158 -6.49 -0.93 14.59
C TRP A 158 -6.62 -2.07 15.61
N PHE A 159 -7.52 -3.04 15.31
CA PHE A 159 -7.73 -4.25 16.10
C PHE A 159 -6.61 -5.25 15.79
N ASP A 160 -5.63 -5.34 16.67
CA ASP A 160 -4.49 -6.22 16.52
C ASP A 160 -4.66 -7.54 17.30
N ARG A 161 -3.75 -8.47 17.15
CA ARG A 161 -3.86 -9.93 17.39
C ARG A 161 -4.18 -10.41 18.81
N ASN A 162 -4.31 -9.58 19.83
CA ASN A 162 -4.38 -10.04 21.22
C ASN A 162 -5.61 -10.90 21.56
N TRP A 163 -6.72 -10.74 20.85
CA TRP A 163 -7.86 -11.62 21.05
C TRP A 163 -7.62 -13.02 20.53
N GLU A 164 -6.87 -13.16 19.45
CA GLU A 164 -6.51 -14.46 18.88
C GLU A 164 -5.79 -15.36 19.88
N VAL A 165 -4.88 -14.80 20.66
CA VAL A 165 -4.04 -15.57 21.58
C VAL A 165 -4.58 -15.66 23.01
N SER A 166 -5.53 -14.80 23.41
CA SER A 166 -5.87 -14.58 24.81
C SER A 166 -7.29 -15.00 25.21
N LEU A 167 -8.21 -15.16 24.27
CA LEU A 167 -9.59 -15.50 24.55
C LEU A 167 -10.02 -16.82 23.90
N ALA A 168 -10.93 -17.54 24.55
CA ALA A 168 -11.61 -18.66 23.91
C ALA A 168 -12.58 -18.20 22.82
N GLU A 169 -12.90 -19.06 21.86
CA GLU A 169 -13.94 -18.78 20.85
C GLU A 169 -15.26 -18.40 21.51
N PRO A 170 -15.95 -17.37 21.04
CA PRO A 170 -17.20 -16.92 21.65
C PRO A 170 -18.32 -17.95 21.53
N LEU A 171 -18.43 -18.60 20.39
CA LEU A 171 -19.38 -19.67 20.10
C LEU A 171 -18.70 -20.66 19.15
N PRO A 172 -19.11 -21.96 19.13
CA PRO A 172 -18.62 -22.91 18.14
C PRO A 172 -18.81 -22.37 16.70
N GLY A 173 -17.73 -22.28 15.93
CA GLY A 173 -17.73 -21.81 14.55
C GLY A 173 -17.74 -20.28 14.37
N LEU A 174 -17.81 -19.48 15.44
CA LEU A 174 -17.58 -18.03 15.37
C LEU A 174 -16.19 -17.73 15.88
N ARG A 175 -15.32 -17.26 15.00
CA ARG A 175 -13.93 -16.93 15.31
C ARG A 175 -13.81 -15.66 16.16
N LYS A 176 -12.82 -15.65 17.01
CA LYS A 176 -12.52 -14.51 17.89
C LYS A 176 -12.26 -13.22 17.12
N GLU A 177 -11.55 -13.33 16.00
CA GLU A 177 -11.21 -12.20 15.14
C GLU A 177 -12.47 -11.58 14.54
N THR A 178 -13.36 -12.40 14.00
CA THR A 178 -14.63 -11.90 13.43
C THR A 178 -15.53 -11.30 14.50
N TRP A 179 -15.59 -11.92 15.69
CA TRP A 179 -16.31 -11.36 16.84
C TRP A 179 -15.68 -10.05 17.31
N GLY A 180 -14.34 -9.98 17.38
CA GLY A 180 -13.62 -8.76 17.72
C GLY A 180 -13.94 -7.63 16.74
N MET A 181 -13.88 -7.88 15.44
CA MET A 181 -14.27 -6.88 14.43
C MET A 181 -15.70 -6.38 14.63
N GLN A 182 -16.65 -7.28 14.98
CA GLN A 182 -18.03 -6.90 15.28
C GLN A 182 -18.09 -5.97 16.49
N VAL A 183 -17.38 -6.29 17.58
CA VAL A 183 -17.37 -5.46 18.81
C VAL A 183 -16.83 -4.05 18.53
N TYR A 184 -15.71 -3.94 17.80
CA TYR A 184 -15.14 -2.64 17.45
C TYR A 184 -16.04 -1.85 16.52
N HIS A 185 -16.65 -2.52 15.56
CA HIS A 185 -17.59 -1.91 14.62
C HIS A 185 -18.82 -1.37 15.33
N ASP A 186 -19.46 -2.17 16.19
CA ASP A 186 -20.67 -1.75 16.91
C ASP A 186 -20.37 -0.65 17.91
N THR A 187 -19.20 -0.71 18.57
CA THR A 187 -18.72 0.38 19.42
C THR A 187 -18.58 1.68 18.64
N ALA A 188 -18.07 1.63 17.40
CA ALA A 188 -17.94 2.82 16.57
C ALA A 188 -19.31 3.38 16.16
N LEU A 189 -20.25 2.52 15.80
CA LEU A 189 -21.61 2.94 15.48
C LEU A 189 -22.35 3.57 16.68
N GLU A 190 -22.13 3.05 17.88
CA GLU A 190 -22.74 3.60 19.09
C GLU A 190 -22.07 4.92 19.53
N ALA A 191 -20.75 4.96 19.51
CA ALA A 191 -19.99 6.11 20.00
C ALA A 191 -20.09 7.34 19.08
N VAL A 192 -20.15 7.12 17.76
CA VAL A 192 -20.15 8.17 16.71
C VAL A 192 -21.10 7.79 15.56
N PRO A 193 -22.42 7.72 15.80
CA PRO A 193 -23.41 7.12 14.89
C PRO A 193 -23.50 7.80 13.52
N ASP A 194 -23.12 9.07 13.43
CA ASP A 194 -23.14 9.81 12.18
C ASP A 194 -21.96 9.50 11.26
N ARG A 195 -20.91 8.85 11.79
CA ARG A 195 -19.70 8.51 11.01
C ARG A 195 -19.74 7.04 10.57
N ARG A 196 -19.13 6.76 9.41
CA ARG A 196 -18.91 5.38 8.96
C ARG A 196 -17.92 4.70 9.89
N PRO A 197 -18.26 3.53 10.43
CA PRO A 197 -17.30 2.76 11.19
C PRO A 197 -16.14 2.34 10.29
N LEU A 198 -14.92 2.49 10.77
CA LEU A 198 -13.73 1.98 10.13
C LEU A 198 -12.92 1.20 11.15
N ILE A 199 -12.42 0.05 10.75
CA ILE A 199 -11.58 -0.82 11.57
C ILE A 199 -10.49 -1.38 10.69
N MET A 200 -9.25 -1.30 11.15
CA MET A 200 -8.17 -2.11 10.61
C MET A 200 -8.03 -3.36 11.47
N ALA A 201 -8.17 -4.53 10.87
CA ALA A 201 -8.03 -5.81 11.57
C ALA A 201 -7.08 -6.73 10.81
N ASN A 202 -6.50 -7.74 11.49
CA ASN A 202 -5.77 -8.78 10.79
C ASN A 202 -6.69 -9.55 9.84
N VAL A 203 -6.20 -9.89 8.67
CA VAL A 203 -6.90 -10.81 7.77
C VAL A 203 -6.86 -12.20 8.40
N ASP A 204 -8.03 -12.75 8.74
CA ASP A 204 -8.12 -14.11 9.19
C ASP A 204 -7.66 -15.07 8.08
N GLY A 205 -6.76 -16.00 8.41
CA GLY A 205 -6.17 -16.92 7.46
C GLY A 205 -4.89 -16.41 6.77
N VAL A 206 -4.47 -15.18 7.02
CA VAL A 206 -3.16 -14.65 6.60
C VAL A 206 -2.32 -14.38 7.83
N ASP A 207 -1.13 -14.97 7.87
CA ASP A 207 -0.18 -14.78 8.96
C ASP A 207 1.15 -14.24 8.40
N ASN A 208 1.53 -13.05 8.86
CA ASN A 208 2.75 -12.35 8.44
C ASN A 208 2.95 -12.33 6.91
N GLY A 209 1.88 -12.07 6.16
CA GLY A 209 1.87 -12.05 4.70
C GLY A 209 1.58 -13.40 4.03
N HIS A 210 1.62 -14.52 4.75
CA HIS A 210 1.41 -15.85 4.19
C HIS A 210 -0.06 -16.27 4.24
N LEU A 211 -0.70 -16.45 3.08
CA LEU A 211 -2.07 -16.94 2.99
C LEU A 211 -2.14 -18.44 3.27
N ASN A 212 -2.65 -18.81 4.42
CA ASN A 212 -2.74 -20.20 4.89
C ASN A 212 -4.13 -20.83 4.64
N ARG A 213 -5.19 -20.03 4.72
CA ARG A 213 -6.59 -20.46 4.56
C ARG A 213 -7.49 -19.27 4.21
N PRO A 214 -8.68 -19.49 3.64
CA PRO A 214 -9.67 -18.43 3.47
C PRO A 214 -10.09 -17.83 4.81
N SER A 215 -10.42 -16.54 4.81
CA SER A 215 -10.99 -15.83 5.97
C SER A 215 -12.38 -16.38 6.32
N ASP A 216 -12.84 -16.11 7.55
CA ASP A 216 -14.21 -16.37 7.97
C ASP A 216 -15.21 -15.69 7.00
N VAL A 217 -16.31 -16.37 6.73
CA VAL A 217 -17.34 -15.94 5.78
C VAL A 217 -18.03 -14.62 6.11
N ALA A 218 -17.89 -14.13 7.33
CA ALA A 218 -18.45 -12.85 7.79
C ALA A 218 -17.41 -11.71 7.83
N ALA A 219 -16.12 -12.02 7.74
CA ALA A 219 -15.02 -11.04 7.89
C ALA A 219 -15.04 -9.92 6.85
N HIS A 220 -15.55 -10.19 5.64
CA HIS A 220 -15.64 -9.21 4.55
C HIS A 220 -16.54 -8.01 4.85
N ARG A 221 -17.45 -8.08 5.81
CA ARG A 221 -18.35 -6.96 6.19
C ARG A 221 -17.59 -5.79 6.77
N PHE A 222 -16.43 -6.04 7.39
CA PHE A 222 -15.67 -5.04 8.12
C PHE A 222 -14.48 -4.54 7.29
N PRO A 223 -14.54 -3.32 6.77
CA PRO A 223 -13.38 -2.70 6.13
C PRO A 223 -12.49 -2.11 7.21
N PHE A 224 -11.21 -2.18 7.10
CA PHE A 224 -10.36 -2.85 6.14
C PHE A 224 -9.47 -3.86 6.87
N GLN A 225 -8.70 -4.69 6.15
CA GLN A 225 -7.93 -5.75 6.80
C GLN A 225 -6.45 -5.68 6.40
N TRP A 226 -5.59 -6.12 7.31
CA TRP A 226 -4.14 -6.06 7.21
C TRP A 226 -3.54 -7.47 7.30
N THR A 227 -2.52 -7.74 6.50
CA THR A 227 -1.94 -9.09 6.35
C THR A 227 -0.92 -9.46 7.42
N GLY A 228 -0.67 -8.61 8.41
CA GLY A 228 0.29 -8.84 9.48
C GLY A 228 1.70 -8.33 9.17
N ASP A 229 2.62 -8.56 10.12
CA ASP A 229 3.99 -8.09 10.07
C ASP A 229 4.80 -8.81 9.00
N THR A 230 5.20 -8.13 7.94
CA THR A 230 5.94 -8.73 6.83
C THR A 230 7.43 -8.44 6.91
N GLN A 231 8.26 -9.36 6.41
CA GLN A 231 9.69 -9.13 6.29
C GLN A 231 10.01 -8.30 5.05
N VAL A 232 11.08 -7.50 5.11
CA VAL A 232 11.60 -6.80 3.93
C VAL A 232 12.17 -7.80 2.93
N GLY A 233 11.57 -7.87 1.75
CA GLY A 233 12.04 -8.77 0.69
C GLY A 233 11.13 -8.76 -0.54
N TRP A 234 11.67 -9.17 -1.67
CA TRP A 234 10.87 -9.31 -2.90
C TRP A 234 9.80 -10.39 -2.81
N GLY A 235 10.03 -11.43 -1.96
CA GLY A 235 9.02 -12.43 -1.64
C GLY A 235 7.77 -11.78 -1.05
N SER A 236 7.94 -10.94 -0.03
CA SER A 236 6.82 -10.24 0.61
C SER A 236 6.10 -9.27 -0.33
N VAL A 237 6.82 -8.58 -1.22
CA VAL A 237 6.18 -7.73 -2.25
C VAL A 237 5.30 -8.58 -3.18
N ARG A 238 5.78 -9.76 -3.59
CA ARG A 238 5.03 -10.69 -4.44
C ARG A 238 3.80 -11.23 -3.71
N GLU A 239 3.97 -11.71 -2.49
CA GLU A 239 2.89 -12.23 -1.66
C GLU A 239 1.84 -11.16 -1.37
N GLY A 240 2.24 -9.91 -1.11
CA GLY A 240 1.33 -8.79 -0.91
C GLY A 240 0.44 -8.52 -2.13
N VAL A 241 0.99 -8.54 -3.34
CA VAL A 241 0.20 -8.46 -4.58
C VAL A 241 -0.77 -9.63 -4.69
N GLU A 242 -0.29 -10.86 -4.44
CA GLU A 242 -1.10 -12.07 -4.51
C GLU A 242 -2.22 -12.07 -3.46
N ASN A 243 -1.93 -11.68 -2.22
CA ASN A 243 -2.91 -11.61 -1.13
C ASN A 243 -4.03 -10.62 -1.45
N ALA A 244 -3.68 -9.40 -1.88
CA ALA A 244 -4.66 -8.38 -2.24
C ALA A 244 -5.65 -8.86 -3.31
N VAL A 245 -5.20 -9.71 -4.24
CA VAL A 245 -6.03 -10.29 -5.30
C VAL A 245 -6.77 -11.55 -4.82
N LYS A 246 -6.07 -12.48 -4.17
CA LYS A 246 -6.64 -13.78 -3.75
C LYS A 246 -7.66 -13.66 -2.63
N VAL A 247 -7.39 -12.84 -1.60
CA VAL A 247 -8.30 -12.65 -0.48
C VAL A 247 -9.61 -12.01 -0.95
N GLY A 248 -9.54 -11.05 -1.88
CA GLY A 248 -10.71 -10.48 -2.52
C GLY A 248 -11.56 -11.50 -3.30
N VAL A 249 -10.95 -12.57 -3.82
CA VAL A 249 -11.64 -13.65 -4.52
C VAL A 249 -12.19 -14.71 -3.56
N HIS A 250 -11.32 -15.20 -2.64
CA HIS A 250 -11.65 -16.36 -1.79
C HIS A 250 -12.50 -16.00 -0.58
N SER A 251 -12.31 -14.80 -0.03
CA SER A 251 -12.90 -14.37 1.25
C SER A 251 -13.78 -13.13 1.12
N LEU A 252 -13.99 -12.63 -0.09
CA LEU A 252 -14.77 -11.42 -0.40
C LEU A 252 -14.24 -10.11 0.21
N VAL A 253 -13.08 -10.12 0.88
CA VAL A 253 -12.49 -8.93 1.52
C VAL A 253 -11.88 -8.01 0.46
N PRO A 254 -12.46 -6.83 0.18
CA PRO A 254 -12.04 -6.00 -0.95
C PRO A 254 -10.92 -5.02 -0.61
N TYR A 255 -10.68 -4.75 0.68
CA TYR A 255 -9.76 -3.70 1.14
C TYR A 255 -8.66 -4.31 1.98
N ILE A 256 -7.57 -4.70 1.33
CA ILE A 256 -6.39 -5.29 1.96
C ILE A 256 -5.30 -4.23 2.07
N SER A 257 -4.70 -4.14 3.26
CA SER A 257 -3.52 -3.34 3.57
C SER A 257 -2.32 -4.25 3.74
N GLU A 258 -1.22 -3.88 3.12
CA GLU A 258 0.09 -4.49 3.33
C GLU A 258 1.01 -3.52 4.08
N ASP A 259 2.04 -4.04 4.73
CA ASP A 259 3.13 -3.23 5.27
C ASP A 259 4.06 -2.83 4.12
N LEU A 260 3.73 -1.73 3.44
CA LEU A 260 4.51 -1.30 2.27
C LEU A 260 5.94 -0.95 2.65
N GLY A 261 6.88 -1.65 2.00
CA GLY A 261 8.29 -1.60 2.34
C GLY A 261 8.71 -2.63 3.40
N GLY A 262 7.76 -3.41 3.94
CA GLY A 262 7.96 -4.44 4.95
C GLY A 262 7.99 -3.91 6.40
N HIS A 263 7.43 -4.66 7.35
CA HIS A 263 7.44 -4.30 8.77
C HIS A 263 8.85 -4.42 9.36
N GLU A 264 9.52 -5.55 9.13
CA GLU A 264 10.85 -5.84 9.66
C GLU A 264 11.93 -5.74 8.58
N GLY A 265 13.02 -5.00 8.86
CA GLY A 265 14.20 -4.91 8.02
C GLY A 265 14.35 -3.60 7.26
N ILE A 266 15.36 -3.55 6.40
CA ILE A 266 15.80 -2.33 5.70
C ILE A 266 15.63 -2.55 4.19
N PRO A 267 14.62 -1.94 3.55
CA PRO A 267 14.43 -2.05 2.11
C PRO A 267 15.46 -1.19 1.34
N SER A 268 15.81 -1.64 0.13
CA SER A 268 16.51 -0.78 -0.83
C SER A 268 15.55 0.31 -1.37
N PRO A 269 16.06 1.41 -1.95
CA PRO A 269 15.24 2.40 -2.64
C PRO A 269 14.33 1.79 -3.71
N GLU A 270 14.81 0.79 -4.46
CA GLU A 270 14.01 0.11 -5.47
C GLU A 270 12.88 -0.71 -4.85
N LEU A 271 13.18 -1.60 -3.89
CA LEU A 271 12.15 -2.43 -3.24
C LEU A 271 11.09 -1.55 -2.60
N TYR A 272 11.50 -0.51 -1.85
CA TYR A 272 10.57 0.44 -1.24
C TYR A 272 9.65 1.07 -2.29
N LEU A 273 10.23 1.60 -3.39
CA LEU A 273 9.45 2.25 -4.43
C LEU A 273 8.50 1.27 -5.15
N ARG A 274 8.92 0.03 -5.44
CA ARG A 274 8.07 -0.99 -6.07
C ARG A 274 6.92 -1.42 -5.16
N SER A 275 7.19 -1.61 -3.87
CA SER A 275 6.14 -1.87 -2.87
C SER A 275 5.16 -0.69 -2.77
N PHE A 276 5.68 0.53 -2.74
CA PHE A 276 4.88 1.76 -2.71
C PHE A 276 4.02 1.93 -3.98
N GLN A 277 4.57 1.63 -5.16
CA GLN A 277 3.86 1.63 -6.44
C GLN A 277 2.70 0.64 -6.45
N PHE A 278 2.89 -0.57 -5.90
CA PHE A 278 1.79 -1.51 -5.69
C PHE A 278 0.73 -0.91 -4.77
N GLY A 279 1.11 -0.38 -3.61
CA GLY A 279 0.18 0.24 -2.65
C GLY A 279 -0.68 1.34 -3.28
N VAL A 280 -0.07 2.21 -4.08
CA VAL A 280 -0.77 3.32 -4.77
C VAL A 280 -1.86 2.82 -5.73
N LEU A 281 -1.70 1.64 -6.32
CA LEU A 281 -2.66 1.00 -7.22
C LEU A 281 -3.39 -0.18 -6.56
N SER A 282 -3.40 -0.23 -5.22
CA SER A 282 -4.17 -1.18 -4.42
C SER A 282 -5.31 -0.49 -3.65
N ALA A 283 -5.95 -1.20 -2.73
CA ALA A 283 -7.01 -0.64 -1.91
C ALA A 283 -6.49 0.41 -0.91
N VAL A 284 -5.37 0.13 -0.22
CA VAL A 284 -4.83 0.97 0.86
C VAL A 284 -3.35 1.28 0.62
N VAL A 285 -2.94 2.54 0.83
CA VAL A 285 -1.54 2.97 0.74
C VAL A 285 -1.03 3.22 2.15
N ARG A 286 -0.36 2.23 2.75
CA ARG A 286 0.13 2.30 4.14
C ARG A 286 1.57 1.81 4.26
N PRO A 287 2.58 2.68 4.06
CA PRO A 287 3.93 2.38 4.54
C PRO A 287 3.91 2.13 6.04
N HIS A 288 4.52 1.03 6.47
CA HIS A 288 4.61 0.67 7.89
C HIS A 288 5.93 -0.03 8.22
N CYS A 289 6.43 0.16 9.44
CA CYS A 289 7.59 -0.56 9.95
C CYS A 289 7.64 -0.57 11.48
N SER A 290 8.44 -1.47 11.98
CA SER A 290 8.70 -1.70 13.39
C SER A 290 9.54 -0.59 14.05
N ASN A 291 9.73 -0.70 15.37
CA ASN A 291 10.29 0.30 16.26
C ASN A 291 11.83 0.45 16.24
N SER A 292 12.54 -0.16 15.31
CA SER A 292 13.98 0.07 15.19
C SER A 292 14.29 1.49 14.76
N LEU A 293 15.32 2.12 15.33
CA LEU A 293 15.82 3.44 14.90
C LEU A 293 16.28 3.44 13.44
N TYR A 294 16.66 2.28 12.91
CA TYR A 294 17.17 2.11 11.55
C TYR A 294 16.07 1.83 10.52
N PHE A 295 14.84 1.60 10.97
CA PHE A 295 13.70 1.32 10.07
C PHE A 295 12.91 2.60 9.85
N VAL A 296 12.84 3.02 8.59
CA VAL A 296 12.11 4.22 8.17
C VAL A 296 11.32 3.91 6.90
N ARG A 297 10.17 4.57 6.72
CA ARG A 297 9.30 4.40 5.54
C ARG A 297 8.84 5.73 4.94
N GLU A 298 9.37 6.82 5.42
CA GLU A 298 9.16 8.13 4.81
C GLU A 298 9.85 8.17 3.42
N PRO A 299 9.17 8.58 2.34
CA PRO A 299 9.71 8.51 0.98
C PRO A 299 11.05 9.22 0.79
N TRP A 300 11.27 10.32 1.50
CA TRP A 300 12.52 11.11 1.43
C TRP A 300 13.73 10.43 2.07
N ALA A 301 13.52 9.44 2.94
CA ALA A 301 14.61 8.65 3.52
C ALA A 301 15.32 7.73 2.50
N PHE A 302 14.74 7.58 1.31
CA PHE A 302 15.26 6.76 0.21
C PHE A 302 15.89 7.57 -0.92
N GLY A 303 16.08 8.88 -0.71
CA GLY A 303 16.72 9.78 -1.65
C GLY A 303 15.74 10.51 -2.57
N ARG A 304 16.23 11.57 -3.21
CA ARG A 304 15.41 12.52 -3.99
C ARG A 304 14.62 11.89 -5.15
N GLN A 305 15.18 10.86 -5.78
CA GLN A 305 14.51 10.19 -6.90
C GLN A 305 13.29 9.40 -6.42
N VAL A 306 13.41 8.68 -5.29
CA VAL A 306 12.30 7.94 -4.68
C VAL A 306 11.23 8.89 -4.17
N GLU A 307 11.63 9.98 -3.48
CA GLU A 307 10.68 11.01 -3.01
C GLU A 307 9.87 11.61 -4.16
N ALA A 308 10.54 11.96 -5.26
CA ALA A 308 9.86 12.52 -6.43
C ALA A 308 8.89 11.50 -7.07
N ALA A 309 9.33 10.25 -7.23
CA ALA A 309 8.50 9.18 -7.78
C ALA A 309 7.31 8.85 -6.86
N ALA A 310 7.51 8.79 -5.55
CA ALA A 310 6.43 8.58 -4.58
C ALA A 310 5.39 9.71 -4.61
N ARG A 311 5.85 10.97 -4.73
CA ARG A 311 4.96 12.13 -4.91
C ARG A 311 4.12 12.01 -6.17
N ASP A 312 4.72 11.66 -7.30
CA ASP A 312 4.01 11.46 -8.57
C ASP A 312 3.01 10.29 -8.47
N CYS A 313 3.39 9.19 -7.81
CA CYS A 313 2.50 8.06 -7.53
C CYS A 313 1.29 8.47 -6.67
N LEU A 314 1.50 9.24 -5.59
CA LEU A 314 0.40 9.71 -4.75
C LEU A 314 -0.51 10.68 -5.51
N ARG A 315 0.04 11.63 -6.29
CA ARG A 315 -0.78 12.51 -7.13
C ARG A 315 -1.62 11.72 -8.14
N MET A 316 -1.07 10.69 -8.76
CA MET A 316 -1.84 9.77 -9.61
C MET A 316 -2.98 9.12 -8.84
N ARG A 317 -2.71 8.60 -7.63
CA ARG A 317 -3.74 7.99 -6.76
C ARG A 317 -4.88 8.95 -6.46
N TYR A 318 -4.55 10.18 -6.07
CA TYR A 318 -5.56 11.17 -5.71
C TYR A 318 -6.39 11.61 -6.92
N ARG A 319 -5.79 11.68 -8.09
CA ARG A 319 -6.55 11.88 -9.34
C ARG A 319 -7.51 10.73 -9.62
N LEU A 320 -7.12 9.50 -9.31
CA LEU A 320 -7.96 8.30 -9.48
C LEU A 320 -9.05 8.13 -8.40
N LEU A 321 -9.13 8.97 -7.36
CA LEU A 321 -10.13 8.83 -6.30
C LEU A 321 -11.57 8.67 -6.81
N PRO A 322 -12.07 9.41 -7.82
CA PRO A 322 -13.41 9.19 -8.34
C PRO A 322 -13.63 7.78 -8.91
N HIS A 323 -12.61 7.23 -9.60
CA HIS A 323 -12.64 5.86 -10.12
C HIS A 323 -12.61 4.82 -9.00
N LEU A 324 -11.73 4.98 -8.02
CA LEU A 324 -11.59 4.07 -6.86
C LEU A 324 -12.87 4.08 -6.01
N TYR A 325 -13.44 5.24 -5.77
CA TYR A 325 -14.62 5.39 -4.93
C TYR A 325 -15.88 4.86 -5.61
N ALA A 326 -16.01 5.02 -6.92
CA ALA A 326 -17.06 4.37 -7.72
C ALA A 326 -16.93 2.85 -7.70
N ALA A 327 -15.71 2.31 -7.74
CA ALA A 327 -15.46 0.87 -7.62
C ALA A 327 -15.80 0.36 -6.20
N ALA A 328 -15.49 1.13 -5.14
CA ALA A 328 -15.87 0.82 -3.78
C ALA A 328 -17.40 0.81 -3.60
N ARG A 329 -18.10 1.78 -4.19
CA ARG A 329 -19.56 1.79 -4.20
C ARG A 329 -20.14 0.58 -4.93
N ARG A 330 -19.56 0.20 -6.05
CA ARG A 330 -19.95 -1.02 -6.78
C ARG A 330 -19.73 -2.28 -5.92
N ASN A 331 -18.63 -2.34 -5.16
CA ASN A 331 -18.42 -3.43 -4.22
C ASN A 331 -19.54 -3.52 -3.18
N PHE A 332 -19.94 -2.40 -2.58
CA PHE A 332 -21.06 -2.34 -1.67
C PHE A 332 -22.37 -2.81 -2.32
N ASP A 333 -22.64 -2.37 -3.56
CA ASP A 333 -23.91 -2.68 -4.27
C ASP A 333 -23.94 -4.14 -4.78
N THR A 334 -22.79 -4.73 -5.18
CA THR A 334 -22.74 -5.98 -5.96
C THR A 334 -21.75 -7.04 -5.45
N GLY A 335 -20.85 -6.68 -4.54
CA GLY A 335 -19.75 -7.53 -4.09
C GLY A 335 -18.58 -7.61 -5.06
N GLU A 336 -18.57 -6.88 -6.18
CA GLU A 336 -17.44 -6.88 -7.10
C GLU A 336 -16.20 -6.25 -6.44
N PRO A 337 -15.06 -6.97 -6.35
CA PRO A 337 -13.90 -6.47 -5.62
C PRO A 337 -13.21 -5.31 -6.37
N LEU A 338 -12.62 -4.39 -5.61
CA LEU A 338 -11.85 -3.27 -6.14
C LEU A 338 -10.65 -3.75 -6.96
N LEU A 339 -9.87 -4.70 -6.41
CA LEU A 339 -8.82 -5.43 -7.11
C LEU A 339 -9.40 -6.75 -7.61
N ARG A 340 -9.55 -6.88 -8.91
CA ARG A 340 -10.25 -8.00 -9.50
C ARG A 340 -9.27 -8.91 -10.25
N ARG A 341 -9.18 -10.17 -9.83
CA ARG A 341 -8.45 -11.19 -10.59
C ARG A 341 -9.08 -11.34 -11.97
N LEU A 342 -8.26 -11.53 -12.99
CA LEU A 342 -8.73 -11.45 -14.37
C LEU A 342 -9.77 -12.52 -14.73
N ASP A 343 -9.76 -13.70 -14.09
CA ASP A 343 -10.74 -14.75 -14.34
C ASP A 343 -12.17 -14.39 -13.91
N LEU A 344 -12.35 -13.42 -13.01
CA LEU A 344 -13.67 -12.89 -12.69
C LEU A 344 -14.29 -12.10 -13.85
N ALA A 345 -13.45 -11.51 -14.72
CA ALA A 345 -13.88 -10.74 -15.88
C ALA A 345 -13.71 -11.52 -17.20
N TYR A 346 -12.77 -12.45 -17.25
CA TYR A 346 -12.40 -13.23 -18.43
C TYR A 346 -12.33 -14.74 -18.09
N PRO A 347 -13.46 -15.37 -17.73
CA PRO A 347 -13.49 -16.78 -17.37
C PRO A 347 -13.13 -17.65 -18.58
N GLY A 348 -12.51 -18.79 -18.33
CA GLY A 348 -12.15 -19.75 -19.37
C GLY A 348 -10.72 -19.60 -19.93
N HIS A 349 -9.97 -18.62 -19.50
CA HIS A 349 -8.55 -18.46 -19.84
C HIS A 349 -7.67 -18.90 -18.66
N PRO A 350 -6.81 -19.91 -18.80
CA PRO A 350 -5.93 -20.34 -17.71
C PRO A 350 -5.02 -19.22 -17.16
N GLU A 351 -4.58 -18.33 -18.06
CA GLU A 351 -3.76 -17.17 -17.71
C GLU A 351 -4.46 -16.17 -16.79
N ALA A 352 -5.79 -16.09 -16.89
CA ALA A 352 -6.59 -15.16 -16.11
C ALA A 352 -6.60 -15.49 -14.60
N ALA A 353 -6.31 -16.73 -14.22
CA ALA A 353 -6.27 -17.16 -12.83
C ALA A 353 -4.95 -16.78 -12.10
N ALA A 354 -3.98 -16.19 -12.79
CA ALA A 354 -2.78 -15.66 -12.17
C ALA A 354 -3.13 -14.49 -11.23
N SER A 355 -2.48 -14.45 -10.07
CA SER A 355 -2.74 -13.42 -9.04
C SER A 355 -1.63 -12.37 -8.95
N ASP A 356 -0.75 -12.30 -9.94
CA ASP A 356 0.37 -11.37 -10.04
C ASP A 356 0.04 -10.10 -10.85
N GLN A 357 -1.17 -9.99 -11.37
CA GLN A 357 -1.75 -8.87 -12.10
C GLN A 357 -3.27 -8.83 -11.89
N TYR A 358 -3.88 -7.66 -12.02
CA TYR A 358 -5.30 -7.47 -11.71
C TYR A 358 -5.92 -6.30 -12.46
N LEU A 359 -7.25 -6.26 -12.50
CA LEU A 359 -8.00 -5.05 -12.82
C LEU A 359 -8.21 -4.22 -11.56
N LEU A 360 -7.90 -2.94 -11.62
CA LEU A 360 -8.26 -1.95 -10.60
C LEU A 360 -9.51 -1.20 -11.07
N GLY A 361 -10.67 -1.58 -10.49
CA GLY A 361 -11.96 -1.16 -11.04
C GLY A 361 -12.16 -1.64 -12.48
N ASP A 362 -12.78 -0.80 -13.31
CA ASP A 362 -13.01 -1.12 -14.72
C ASP A 362 -11.96 -0.48 -15.62
N GLY A 363 -11.45 -1.27 -16.55
CA GLY A 363 -10.63 -0.78 -17.65
C GLY A 363 -9.16 -0.46 -17.35
N LEU A 364 -8.69 -0.59 -16.10
CA LEU A 364 -7.30 -0.41 -15.72
C LEU A 364 -6.67 -1.74 -15.26
N LEU A 365 -5.80 -2.31 -16.09
CA LEU A 365 -5.00 -3.50 -15.74
C LEU A 365 -3.68 -3.04 -15.15
N VAL A 366 -3.32 -3.59 -14.00
CA VAL A 366 -2.09 -3.31 -13.26
C VAL A 366 -1.27 -4.59 -13.13
N ALA A 367 0.02 -4.49 -13.42
CA ALA A 367 0.96 -5.59 -13.33
C ALA A 367 2.23 -5.15 -12.59
N PRO A 368 2.23 -5.17 -11.23
CA PRO A 368 3.33 -4.67 -10.42
C PRO A 368 4.65 -5.41 -10.67
N ILE A 369 5.78 -4.73 -10.55
CA ILE A 369 7.10 -5.37 -10.50
C ILE A 369 7.31 -5.95 -9.10
N THR A 370 7.57 -7.24 -9.04
CA THR A 370 7.71 -8.00 -7.78
C THR A 370 9.06 -8.72 -7.65
N ASP A 371 10.02 -8.35 -8.47
CA ASP A 371 11.38 -8.86 -8.48
C ASP A 371 12.40 -7.74 -8.63
N GLY A 372 13.60 -7.93 -8.08
CA GLY A 372 14.71 -7.01 -8.19
C GLY A 372 15.95 -7.51 -7.46
N GLU A 373 16.94 -6.66 -7.32
CA GLU A 373 18.19 -6.99 -6.66
C GLU A 373 18.05 -7.03 -5.12
N PRO A 374 18.92 -7.78 -4.41
CA PRO A 374 18.90 -7.81 -2.94
C PRO A 374 19.02 -6.40 -2.34
N CYS A 375 18.24 -6.14 -1.29
CA CYS A 375 18.21 -4.83 -0.62
C CYS A 375 19.53 -4.45 0.04
N LEU A 376 20.16 -5.42 0.68
CA LEU A 376 21.44 -5.29 1.38
C LEU A 376 22.43 -6.24 0.72
N ARG A 377 23.66 -5.77 0.53
CA ARG A 377 24.70 -6.53 -0.15
C ARG A 377 25.99 -6.49 0.67
N PRO A 378 26.78 -7.57 0.74
CA PRO A 378 28.09 -7.51 1.34
C PRO A 378 28.94 -6.40 0.71
N VAL A 379 29.70 -5.67 1.54
CA VAL A 379 30.64 -4.65 1.02
C VAL A 379 31.72 -5.34 0.18
N PRO A 380 31.89 -4.98 -1.10
CA PRO A 380 32.88 -5.63 -1.96
C PRO A 380 34.30 -5.44 -1.45
N ALA A 381 35.15 -6.48 -1.55
CA ALA A 381 36.56 -6.42 -1.19
C ALA A 381 37.31 -5.26 -1.88
N GLY A 382 36.90 -4.91 -3.11
CA GLY A 382 37.48 -3.79 -3.85
C GLY A 382 37.29 -2.40 -3.25
N TRP A 383 36.30 -2.24 -2.34
CA TRP A 383 36.07 -0.99 -1.62
C TRP A 383 36.95 -0.85 -0.37
N LEU A 384 37.58 -1.96 0.10
CA LEU A 384 38.22 -2.05 1.40
C LEU A 384 39.76 -2.05 1.27
N LYS A 385 40.43 -1.21 2.09
CA LYS A 385 41.87 -1.17 2.19
C LYS A 385 42.32 -0.97 3.64
N THR A 386 43.50 -1.53 3.98
CA THR A 386 44.17 -1.18 5.24
C THR A 386 44.57 0.29 5.23
N ALA A 387 44.88 0.88 6.38
CA ALA A 387 45.42 2.25 6.46
C ALA A 387 46.73 2.42 5.63
N GLY A 388 47.48 1.32 5.43
CA GLY A 388 48.67 1.29 4.55
C GLY A 388 48.38 1.08 3.06
N GLY A 389 47.08 1.12 2.64
CA GLY A 389 46.65 1.03 1.24
C GLY A 389 46.64 -0.40 0.65
N GLN A 390 46.91 -1.42 1.45
CA GLN A 390 46.82 -2.83 1.01
C GLN A 390 45.34 -3.26 0.92
N PRO A 391 44.94 -4.14 -0.01
CA PRO A 391 43.59 -4.67 -0.10
C PRO A 391 43.11 -5.35 1.21
N GLY A 392 41.84 -5.11 1.61
CA GLY A 392 41.23 -5.69 2.80
C GLY A 392 41.39 -4.84 4.05
N LEU A 393 40.97 -5.36 5.20
CA LEU A 393 41.03 -4.74 6.51
C LEU A 393 42.00 -5.49 7.44
N VAL A 394 42.55 -4.79 8.43
CA VAL A 394 43.28 -5.44 9.52
C VAL A 394 42.24 -5.98 10.50
N LEU A 395 42.32 -7.29 10.83
CA LEU A 395 41.52 -7.95 11.85
C LEU A 395 42.36 -8.21 13.10
N ASP A 396 41.93 -7.69 14.21
CA ASP A 396 42.43 -7.99 15.55
C ASP A 396 41.40 -8.84 16.31
N LEU A 397 41.81 -9.99 16.85
CA LEU A 397 40.99 -10.91 17.61
C LEU A 397 41.43 -10.92 19.07
N PHE A 398 40.49 -10.83 20.02
CA PHE A 398 40.75 -10.74 21.45
C PHE A 398 40.09 -11.93 22.15
N PRO A 399 40.85 -12.62 23.08
CA PRO A 399 40.31 -13.74 23.85
C PRO A 399 39.44 -13.27 25.04
N ASN A 400 38.59 -12.28 24.81
CA ASN A 400 37.63 -11.71 25.75
C ASN A 400 36.58 -10.90 25.02
N GLU A 401 35.38 -10.71 25.58
CA GLU A 401 34.24 -10.04 24.98
C GLU A 401 34.38 -8.52 24.78
N ASN A 402 35.39 -7.87 25.37
CA ASN A 402 35.38 -6.43 25.56
C ASN A 402 36.57 -5.71 24.91
N LEU A 403 37.28 -6.36 23.95
CA LEU A 403 38.43 -5.80 23.25
C LEU A 403 39.58 -5.34 24.18
N LEU A 404 39.73 -6.01 25.34
CA LEU A 404 40.69 -5.63 26.38
C LEU A 404 42.07 -6.26 26.14
N GLY A 405 43.11 -5.49 26.40
CA GLY A 405 44.50 -5.92 26.28
C GLY A 405 45.00 -5.97 24.84
N PRO A 406 46.18 -6.60 24.60
CA PRO A 406 46.65 -6.83 23.26
C PRO A 406 45.80 -7.89 22.55
N PRO A 407 45.66 -7.83 21.21
CA PRO A 407 45.01 -8.90 20.49
C PRO A 407 45.76 -10.23 20.65
N GLY A 408 45.01 -11.33 20.75
CA GLY A 408 45.57 -12.68 20.76
C GLY A 408 46.00 -13.18 19.39
N ALA A 409 45.35 -12.64 18.36
CA ALA A 409 45.73 -12.84 16.95
C ALA A 409 45.43 -11.59 16.13
N THR A 410 46.30 -11.34 15.12
CA THR A 410 46.10 -10.25 14.14
C THR A 410 46.28 -10.82 12.75
N GLY A 411 45.36 -10.46 11.86
CA GLY A 411 45.31 -10.90 10.47
C GLY A 411 44.89 -9.79 9.52
N ARG A 412 44.67 -10.17 8.27
CA ARG A 412 44.09 -9.30 7.25
C ARG A 412 43.03 -10.07 6.50
N GLU A 413 41.83 -9.48 6.37
CA GLU A 413 40.70 -10.06 5.68
C GLU A 413 40.23 -9.20 4.51
N PRO A 414 39.85 -9.82 3.39
CA PRO A 414 39.42 -9.09 2.20
C PRO A 414 38.08 -8.34 2.42
N MET A 415 37.22 -8.83 3.32
CA MET A 415 35.91 -8.29 3.63
C MET A 415 35.50 -8.73 5.03
N VAL A 416 34.44 -8.15 5.58
CA VAL A 416 33.82 -8.58 6.82
C VAL A 416 32.56 -9.35 6.44
N ASP A 417 32.66 -10.68 6.43
CA ASP A 417 31.56 -11.61 6.13
C ASP A 417 31.87 -12.96 6.81
N ASP A 418 31.94 -12.93 8.12
CA ASP A 418 32.50 -14.01 8.94
C ASP A 418 31.41 -14.75 9.69
N ASN A 419 31.57 -16.04 9.81
CA ASN A 419 30.75 -16.92 10.63
C ASN A 419 31.69 -17.91 11.38
N TRP A 420 31.78 -17.76 12.67
CA TRP A 420 32.63 -18.57 13.56
C TRP A 420 31.81 -19.43 14.54
N SER A 421 30.53 -19.68 14.25
CA SER A 421 29.60 -20.41 15.15
C SER A 421 30.12 -21.81 15.52
N ASP A 422 30.80 -22.48 14.60
CA ASP A 422 31.28 -23.87 14.80
C ASP A 422 32.80 -24.00 14.90
N THR A 423 33.57 -22.94 14.75
CA THR A 423 35.04 -22.99 14.69
C THR A 423 35.66 -21.72 15.28
N PRO A 424 36.64 -21.86 16.21
CA PRO A 424 37.34 -20.68 16.72
C PRO A 424 37.94 -19.81 15.59
N PRO A 425 37.88 -18.48 15.71
CA PRO A 425 38.32 -17.57 14.64
C PRO A 425 39.81 -17.65 14.33
N ALA A 426 40.64 -18.05 15.32
CA ALA A 426 42.08 -18.25 15.13
C ALA A 426 42.67 -19.15 16.26
N PRO A 427 43.84 -19.75 16.05
CA PRO A 427 44.54 -20.45 17.14
C PRO A 427 44.79 -19.52 18.34
N GLY A 428 44.39 -19.96 19.53
CA GLY A 428 44.53 -19.19 20.79
C GLY A 428 43.34 -18.26 21.09
N ILE A 429 42.38 -18.16 20.22
CA ILE A 429 41.11 -17.47 20.47
C ILE A 429 40.04 -18.55 20.79
N PRO A 430 39.28 -18.40 21.90
CA PRO A 430 38.23 -19.37 22.22
C PRO A 430 37.06 -19.31 21.23
N LEU A 431 36.25 -20.39 21.18
CA LEU A 431 35.02 -20.42 20.39
C LEU A 431 33.98 -19.45 20.94
N GLU A 432 33.89 -19.34 22.24
CA GLU A 432 32.96 -18.49 23.01
C GLU A 432 33.73 -17.38 23.71
N HIS A 433 33.06 -16.28 24.11
CA HIS A 433 33.62 -15.19 24.92
C HIS A 433 34.84 -14.49 24.29
N PHE A 434 34.72 -14.14 23.00
CA PHE A 434 35.77 -13.39 22.30
C PHE A 434 35.21 -12.09 21.69
N SER A 435 36.10 -11.26 21.15
CA SER A 435 35.71 -10.08 20.37
C SER A 435 36.66 -9.87 19.20
N ALA A 436 36.16 -9.17 18.18
CA ALA A 436 36.91 -8.88 16.95
C ALA A 436 36.83 -7.39 16.61
N ARG A 437 37.91 -6.90 15.97
CA ARG A 437 37.98 -5.53 15.44
C ARG A 437 38.60 -5.52 14.06
N TRP A 438 37.86 -5.01 13.08
CA TRP A 438 38.37 -4.72 11.74
C TRP A 438 38.63 -3.22 11.60
N THR A 439 39.78 -2.86 11.03
CA THR A 439 40.17 -1.46 10.83
C THR A 439 40.78 -1.25 9.44
N GLY A 440 40.48 -0.09 8.87
CA GLY A 440 41.00 0.31 7.56
C GLY A 440 40.21 1.45 6.96
N THR A 441 40.01 1.43 5.66
CA THR A 441 39.21 2.43 4.93
C THR A 441 38.25 1.76 3.97
N VAL A 442 37.15 2.48 3.67
CA VAL A 442 36.16 2.10 2.65
C VAL A 442 36.02 3.20 1.61
N THR A 443 36.01 2.82 0.32
CA THR A 443 35.79 3.73 -0.81
C THR A 443 34.69 3.18 -1.69
N PRO A 444 33.44 3.63 -1.53
CA PRO A 444 32.32 3.17 -2.35
C PRO A 444 32.50 3.53 -3.83
N ASP A 445 32.04 2.69 -4.76
CA ASP A 445 31.98 2.99 -6.20
C ASP A 445 30.62 3.57 -6.63
N ARG A 446 29.66 3.63 -5.72
CA ARG A 446 28.29 4.16 -5.89
C ARG A 446 27.76 4.77 -4.61
N PRO A 447 26.70 5.60 -4.67
CA PRO A 447 26.02 6.09 -3.46
C PRO A 447 25.54 4.92 -2.59
N ALA A 448 25.98 4.88 -1.32
CA ALA A 448 25.71 3.76 -0.45
C ALA A 448 25.56 4.20 1.02
N GLN A 449 24.74 3.49 1.76
CA GLN A 449 24.72 3.55 3.23
C GLN A 449 25.33 2.25 3.76
N LEU A 450 26.19 2.34 4.76
CA LEU A 450 26.85 1.18 5.34
C LEU A 450 26.15 0.74 6.62
N GLY A 451 26.16 -0.57 6.83
CA GLY A 451 25.60 -1.18 8.04
C GLY A 451 26.33 -2.47 8.41
N ILE A 452 25.98 -2.96 9.58
CA ILE A 452 26.47 -4.25 10.07
C ILE A 452 25.28 -5.14 10.46
N ARG A 453 25.44 -6.44 10.14
CA ARG A 453 24.62 -7.51 10.69
C ARG A 453 25.50 -8.35 11.58
N MET A 454 25.02 -8.71 12.78
CA MET A 454 25.77 -9.50 13.75
C MET A 454 24.83 -10.38 14.55
N GLU A 455 25.31 -11.50 15.08
CA GLU A 455 24.44 -12.38 15.88
C GLU A 455 24.31 -11.92 17.34
N GLU A 456 25.30 -11.22 17.88
CA GLU A 456 25.23 -10.66 19.24
C GLU A 456 25.41 -9.15 19.23
N GLY A 457 26.57 -8.66 19.71
CA GLY A 457 26.84 -7.25 19.88
C GLY A 457 27.84 -6.73 18.84
N GLY A 458 27.62 -5.50 18.36
CA GLY A 458 28.57 -4.89 17.44
C GLY A 458 28.46 -3.40 17.30
N ARG A 459 29.48 -2.79 16.72
CA ARG A 459 29.60 -1.36 16.47
C ARG A 459 30.21 -1.07 15.11
N LEU A 460 29.77 0.03 14.51
CA LEU A 460 30.33 0.56 13.28
C LEU A 460 30.73 2.03 13.47
N TRP A 461 31.94 2.36 13.04
CA TRP A 461 32.41 3.75 12.96
C TRP A 461 32.79 4.12 11.53
N LEU A 462 32.48 5.34 11.16
CA LEU A 462 32.92 6.00 9.95
C LEU A 462 33.50 7.36 10.28
N ASP A 463 34.71 7.63 9.83
CA ASP A 463 35.45 8.88 10.07
C ASP A 463 35.50 9.25 11.58
N GLY A 464 35.70 8.25 12.45
CA GLY A 464 35.76 8.42 13.89
C GLY A 464 34.40 8.59 14.58
N ARG A 465 33.29 8.72 13.85
CA ARG A 465 31.91 8.79 14.37
C ARG A 465 31.33 7.38 14.48
N MET A 466 30.83 7.02 15.65
CA MET A 466 30.07 5.78 15.84
C MET A 466 28.69 5.94 15.19
N VAL A 467 28.41 5.13 14.18
CA VAL A 467 27.17 5.20 13.37
C VAL A 467 26.20 4.07 13.70
N VAL A 468 26.69 2.96 14.21
CA VAL A 468 25.89 1.89 14.79
C VAL A 468 26.47 1.55 16.17
N ASP A 469 25.64 1.50 17.19
CA ASP A 469 25.95 1.01 18.52
C ASP A 469 24.90 0.00 18.97
N GLN A 470 25.26 -1.27 18.90
CA GLN A 470 24.49 -2.40 19.38
C GLN A 470 25.40 -3.33 20.19
N TRP A 471 26.31 -2.75 20.99
CA TRP A 471 27.27 -3.51 21.81
C TRP A 471 26.59 -4.42 22.83
N ILE A 472 25.48 -3.98 23.36
CA ILE A 472 24.61 -4.83 24.17
C ILE A 472 23.65 -5.50 23.21
N PRO A 473 23.59 -6.86 23.20
CA PRO A 473 22.70 -7.58 22.31
C PRO A 473 21.27 -7.08 22.44
N ALA A 474 20.66 -6.72 21.30
CA ALA A 474 19.27 -6.33 21.18
C ALA A 474 18.51 -7.40 20.39
N ALA A 475 17.20 -7.38 20.46
CA ALA A 475 16.35 -8.33 19.71
C ALA A 475 16.53 -8.27 18.17
N ARG A 476 17.29 -7.29 17.67
CA ARG A 476 17.54 -7.07 16.24
C ARG A 476 19.02 -6.80 16.02
N ASN A 477 19.65 -7.72 15.33
CA ASN A 477 21.09 -7.73 15.08
C ASN A 477 21.47 -7.02 13.76
N LEU A 478 20.80 -5.90 13.43
CA LEU A 478 20.95 -5.16 12.19
C LEU A 478 21.00 -3.65 12.45
N GLY A 479 22.09 -2.99 12.09
CA GLY A 479 22.24 -1.55 12.18
C GLY A 479 22.72 -0.92 10.87
N LEU A 480 22.27 0.29 10.55
CA LEU A 480 22.58 1.03 9.33
C LEU A 480 22.88 2.49 9.63
N ASP A 481 23.95 3.06 9.06
CA ASP A 481 24.13 4.51 9.02
C ASP A 481 23.08 5.16 8.10
N GLN A 482 22.50 6.26 8.55
CA GLN A 482 21.54 7.02 7.78
C GLN A 482 22.21 8.00 6.80
N VAL A 483 23.52 8.17 6.89
CA VAL A 483 24.30 9.04 5.97
C VAL A 483 24.67 8.27 4.71
N THR A 484 24.36 8.83 3.56
CA THR A 484 24.77 8.29 2.26
C THR A 484 26.20 8.71 1.97
N LEU A 485 27.07 7.73 1.75
CA LEU A 485 28.45 7.93 1.31
C LEU A 485 28.49 8.17 -0.20
N GLU A 486 29.30 9.16 -0.60
CA GLU A 486 29.47 9.52 -2.01
C GLU A 486 30.50 8.61 -2.70
N PRO A 487 30.29 8.25 -3.98
CA PRO A 487 31.22 7.40 -4.72
C PRO A 487 32.60 8.03 -4.86
N GLY A 488 33.64 7.20 -4.73
CA GLY A 488 35.05 7.60 -4.88
C GLY A 488 35.63 8.35 -3.67
N ARG A 489 34.83 8.69 -2.66
CA ARG A 489 35.33 9.28 -1.41
C ARG A 489 35.75 8.18 -0.44
N THR A 490 36.97 8.30 0.09
CA THR A 490 37.49 7.37 1.09
C THR A 490 37.10 7.81 2.51
N HIS A 491 36.65 6.85 3.31
CA HIS A 491 36.27 7.04 4.70
C HIS A 491 37.04 6.09 5.60
N ASP A 492 37.43 6.54 6.78
CA ASP A 492 37.98 5.67 7.83
C ASP A 492 36.89 4.72 8.32
N LEU A 493 37.22 3.43 8.41
CA LEU A 493 36.30 2.37 8.78
C LEU A 493 36.82 1.60 10.00
N LYS A 494 35.94 1.40 10.98
CA LYS A 494 36.16 0.45 12.08
C LYS A 494 34.86 -0.31 12.35
N VAL A 495 34.97 -1.65 12.41
CA VAL A 495 33.89 -2.57 12.79
C VAL A 495 34.35 -3.31 14.04
N GLU A 496 33.46 -3.50 15.02
CA GLU A 496 33.70 -4.29 16.22
C GLU A 496 32.57 -5.29 16.43
N LEU A 497 32.92 -6.52 16.81
CA LEU A 497 32.03 -7.61 17.20
C LEU A 497 32.31 -7.97 18.65
N ARG A 498 31.26 -8.17 19.45
CA ARG A 498 31.26 -8.84 20.74
C ARG A 498 30.55 -10.17 20.61
N HIS A 499 31.16 -11.23 21.06
CA HIS A 499 30.58 -12.55 21.12
C HIS A 499 30.68 -13.15 22.52
N GLY A 500 29.54 -13.61 23.07
CA GLY A 500 29.42 -14.34 24.33
C GLY A 500 29.29 -15.83 24.10
N GLU A 501 28.05 -16.33 24.00
CA GLU A 501 27.73 -17.73 23.80
C GLU A 501 26.82 -17.94 22.58
N GLY A 502 26.94 -19.04 21.87
CA GLY A 502 26.10 -19.44 20.73
C GLY A 502 26.67 -19.07 19.36
N ASP A 503 25.86 -18.57 18.45
CA ASP A 503 26.30 -18.24 17.09
C ASP A 503 27.14 -16.96 17.04
N ALA A 504 28.25 -16.99 16.31
CA ALA A 504 29.16 -15.88 16.09
C ALA A 504 29.25 -15.49 14.62
N ALA A 505 28.55 -14.45 14.22
CA ALA A 505 28.61 -13.95 12.86
C ALA A 505 28.67 -12.42 12.78
N CYS A 506 29.39 -11.89 11.79
CA CYS A 506 29.45 -10.46 11.49
C CYS A 506 29.55 -10.22 9.99
N GLN A 507 28.68 -9.39 9.46
CA GLN A 507 28.71 -8.98 8.05
C GLN A 507 28.65 -7.46 7.94
N LEU A 508 29.64 -6.87 7.28
CA LEU A 508 29.58 -5.50 6.81
C LEU A 508 28.83 -5.47 5.48
N PHE A 509 27.73 -4.78 5.44
CA PHE A 509 26.90 -4.66 4.24
C PHE A 509 26.72 -3.21 3.80
N PHE A 510 26.23 -3.02 2.58
CA PHE A 510 25.76 -1.73 2.12
C PHE A 510 24.34 -1.82 1.56
N ARG A 511 23.60 -0.73 1.71
CA ARG A 511 22.34 -0.45 1.01
C ARG A 511 22.65 0.49 -0.15
N PRO A 512 22.41 0.11 -1.42
CA PRO A 512 22.54 1.03 -2.55
C PRO A 512 21.53 2.15 -2.40
N MET A 513 21.93 3.42 -2.68
CA MET A 513 21.09 4.60 -2.53
C MET A 513 20.70 5.22 -3.89
N GLU A 514 20.75 4.42 -4.94
CA GLU A 514 20.32 4.79 -6.29
C GLU A 514 19.26 3.82 -6.80
N LEU A 515 18.39 4.31 -7.67
CA LEU A 515 17.47 3.45 -8.43
C LEU A 515 18.23 2.78 -9.59
N PRO A 516 17.84 1.54 -9.97
CA PRO A 516 18.48 0.88 -11.10
C PRO A 516 18.25 1.66 -12.40
N SER A 517 19.32 1.83 -13.18
CA SER A 517 19.28 2.46 -14.50
C SER A 517 18.66 1.58 -15.57
N ARG A 518 18.69 0.25 -15.36
CA ARG A 518 18.09 -0.72 -16.29
C ARG A 518 16.62 -0.94 -15.92
N PRO A 519 15.70 -0.88 -16.91
CA PRO A 519 14.30 -1.23 -16.68
C PRO A 519 14.14 -2.67 -16.18
N ALA A 520 13.28 -2.86 -15.21
CA ALA A 520 12.83 -4.19 -14.82
C ALA A 520 11.98 -4.80 -15.93
N ARG A 521 11.97 -6.14 -16.05
CA ARG A 521 11.20 -6.85 -17.07
C ARG A 521 10.26 -7.86 -16.41
N ARG A 522 9.04 -7.97 -16.92
CA ARG A 522 8.09 -8.99 -16.49
C ARG A 522 7.19 -9.44 -17.64
N GLN A 523 6.64 -10.64 -17.51
CA GLN A 523 5.58 -11.14 -18.37
C GLN A 523 4.22 -10.58 -17.92
N VAL A 524 3.43 -10.12 -18.89
CA VAL A 524 2.06 -9.64 -18.68
C VAL A 524 1.15 -10.37 -19.66
N TRP A 525 0.01 -10.82 -19.20
CA TRP A 525 -1.05 -11.33 -20.06
C TRP A 525 -2.15 -10.27 -20.21
N LEU A 526 -2.39 -9.83 -21.45
CA LEU A 526 -3.49 -8.94 -21.79
C LEU A 526 -4.68 -9.78 -22.25
N PRO A 527 -5.87 -9.62 -21.64
CA PRO A 527 -7.10 -10.28 -22.09
C PRO A 527 -7.56 -9.82 -23.48
N GLU A 528 -8.67 -10.40 -23.96
CA GLU A 528 -9.33 -10.00 -25.19
C GLU A 528 -9.68 -8.51 -25.21
N GLY A 529 -9.51 -7.88 -26.37
CA GLY A 529 -9.73 -6.46 -26.61
C GLY A 529 -8.45 -5.71 -26.95
N VAL A 530 -8.58 -4.40 -27.12
CA VAL A 530 -7.45 -3.50 -27.36
C VAL A 530 -7.04 -2.86 -26.03
N TRP A 531 -5.77 -2.98 -25.70
CA TRP A 531 -5.16 -2.40 -24.52
C TRP A 531 -4.17 -1.30 -24.91
N ILE A 532 -4.07 -0.29 -24.10
CA ILE A 532 -3.22 0.88 -24.32
C ILE A 532 -2.21 0.92 -23.18
N ASN A 533 -0.92 0.82 -23.49
CA ASN A 533 0.11 1.02 -22.48
C ASN A 533 0.00 2.44 -21.92
N ALA A 534 -0.20 2.57 -20.63
CA ALA A 534 -0.47 3.86 -19.98
C ALA A 534 0.72 4.85 -20.06
N TRP A 535 1.93 4.35 -20.29
CA TRP A 535 3.14 5.16 -20.35
C TRP A 535 3.51 5.60 -21.76
N THR A 536 3.33 4.71 -22.73
CA THR A 536 3.73 4.95 -24.13
C THR A 536 2.57 5.34 -25.02
N GLY A 537 1.33 4.99 -24.68
CA GLY A 537 0.18 5.12 -25.54
C GLY A 537 0.09 4.02 -26.62
N GLU A 538 1.02 3.05 -26.63
CA GLU A 538 0.99 1.94 -27.57
C GLU A 538 -0.30 1.13 -27.45
N ARG A 539 -0.93 0.82 -28.58
CA ARG A 539 -2.15 0.02 -28.66
C ARG A 539 -1.80 -1.44 -28.94
N ILE A 540 -2.23 -2.34 -28.10
CA ILE A 540 -1.89 -3.76 -28.15
C ILE A 540 -3.17 -4.58 -28.22
N GLN A 541 -3.27 -5.47 -29.23
CA GLN A 541 -4.39 -6.39 -29.36
C GLN A 541 -4.18 -7.62 -28.47
N GLY A 542 -5.11 -7.91 -27.57
CA GLY A 542 -5.23 -9.16 -26.83
C GLY A 542 -6.25 -10.15 -27.46
N PRO A 543 -6.26 -11.45 -27.00
CA PRO A 543 -5.45 -11.97 -25.89
C PRO A 543 -3.99 -12.15 -26.29
N ARG A 544 -3.07 -11.74 -25.42
CA ARG A 544 -1.64 -11.82 -25.72
C ARG A 544 -0.78 -11.83 -24.45
N ARG A 545 0.26 -12.68 -24.42
CA ARG A 545 1.38 -12.55 -23.50
C ARG A 545 2.47 -11.69 -24.13
N LEU A 546 3.05 -10.79 -23.35
CA LEU A 546 4.16 -9.95 -23.78
C LEU A 546 5.11 -9.69 -22.62
N GLU A 547 6.39 -9.46 -22.94
CA GLU A 547 7.35 -8.95 -21.99
C GLU A 547 7.27 -7.43 -21.96
N VAL A 548 7.12 -6.86 -20.77
CA VAL A 548 7.06 -5.42 -20.53
C VAL A 548 8.32 -4.99 -19.78
N ALA A 549 8.97 -3.94 -20.28
CA ALA A 549 10.05 -3.26 -19.59
C ALA A 549 9.49 -2.01 -18.90
N ALA A 550 9.85 -1.82 -17.62
CA ALA A 550 9.41 -0.66 -16.82
C ALA A 550 10.61 -0.04 -16.11
N ALA A 551 10.85 1.25 -16.30
CA ALA A 551 11.81 2.00 -15.51
C ALA A 551 11.45 1.94 -14.01
N ALA A 552 12.40 2.23 -13.12
CA ALA A 552 12.14 2.13 -11.68
C ALA A 552 10.97 3.03 -11.23
N THR A 553 10.72 4.14 -11.92
CA THR A 553 9.63 5.07 -11.64
C THR A 553 8.31 4.74 -12.35
N GLU A 554 8.26 3.65 -13.16
CA GLU A 554 7.09 3.25 -13.93
C GLU A 554 6.44 1.99 -13.36
N ILE A 555 5.12 1.95 -13.41
CA ILE A 555 4.31 0.77 -13.04
C ILE A 555 3.72 0.22 -14.34
N PRO A 556 3.91 -1.05 -14.69
CA PRO A 556 3.22 -1.65 -15.83
C PRO A 556 1.70 -1.53 -15.66
N MET A 557 1.09 -0.67 -16.48
CA MET A 557 -0.36 -0.39 -16.51
C MET A 557 -0.87 -0.37 -17.94
N PHE A 558 -2.08 -0.88 -18.12
CA PHE A 558 -2.76 -0.92 -19.42
C PHE A 558 -4.20 -0.47 -19.28
N LEU A 559 -4.62 0.40 -20.17
CA LEU A 559 -5.96 0.94 -20.21
C LEU A 559 -6.74 0.23 -21.34
N ARG A 560 -7.93 -0.20 -21.02
CA ARG A 560 -8.77 -0.84 -22.05
C ARG A 560 -9.31 0.21 -23.01
N ALA A 561 -9.17 0.01 -24.32
CA ALA A 561 -9.88 0.82 -25.30
C ALA A 561 -11.40 0.61 -25.16
N GLY A 562 -12.17 1.68 -25.20
CA GLY A 562 -13.58 1.68 -24.82
C GLY A 562 -13.76 1.90 -23.31
N SER A 563 -12.87 2.65 -22.66
CA SER A 563 -13.03 3.06 -21.26
C SER A 563 -12.91 4.57 -21.07
N LEU A 564 -13.32 5.03 -19.91
CA LEU A 564 -13.24 6.43 -19.51
C LEU A 564 -13.04 6.54 -17.99
N PHE A 565 -12.24 7.52 -17.59
CA PHE A 565 -11.83 7.72 -16.21
C PHE A 565 -12.12 9.15 -15.76
N PRO A 566 -13.03 9.36 -14.81
CA PRO A 566 -13.15 10.65 -14.14
C PRO A 566 -11.97 10.81 -13.18
N LEU A 567 -11.25 11.91 -13.27
CA LEU A 567 -10.06 12.22 -12.49
C LEU A 567 -10.28 13.50 -11.68
N ALA A 568 -9.97 13.43 -10.38
CA ALA A 568 -10.02 14.57 -9.47
C ALA A 568 -8.84 15.53 -9.71
N PRO A 569 -8.94 16.80 -9.27
CA PRO A 569 -7.79 17.71 -9.21
C PRO A 569 -6.75 17.24 -8.19
N ASP A 570 -5.52 17.75 -8.29
CA ASP A 570 -4.47 17.46 -7.31
C ASP A 570 -4.88 17.98 -5.92
N MET A 571 -4.68 17.14 -4.89
CA MET A 571 -5.04 17.41 -3.51
C MET A 571 -3.98 16.89 -2.55
N GLN A 572 -3.87 17.48 -1.36
CA GLN A 572 -2.99 17.05 -0.29
C GLN A 572 -3.66 16.09 0.71
N HIS A 573 -4.99 16.07 0.73
CA HIS A 573 -5.82 15.09 1.43
C HIS A 573 -7.22 15.04 0.80
N THR A 574 -7.95 13.96 1.05
CA THR A 574 -9.25 13.69 0.40
C THR A 574 -10.35 14.68 0.74
N GLY A 575 -10.22 15.40 1.86
CA GLY A 575 -11.15 16.43 2.31
C GLY A 575 -10.70 17.88 2.01
N GLU A 576 -9.63 18.09 1.22
CA GLU A 576 -9.09 19.44 0.98
C GLU A 576 -10.05 20.32 0.20
N LYS A 577 -10.68 19.78 -0.81
CA LYS A 577 -11.58 20.51 -1.72
C LYS A 577 -12.51 19.56 -2.47
N PRO A 578 -13.65 20.07 -2.97
CA PRO A 578 -14.50 19.30 -3.89
C PRO A 578 -13.75 18.87 -5.14
N TRP A 579 -14.19 17.80 -5.78
CA TRP A 579 -13.69 17.37 -7.10
C TRP A 579 -14.20 18.32 -8.20
N ASP A 580 -13.61 19.49 -8.28
CA ASP A 580 -13.95 20.54 -9.26
C ASP A 580 -12.70 21.37 -9.61
N PRO A 581 -12.31 21.48 -10.90
CA PRO A 581 -12.87 20.77 -12.04
C PRO A 581 -12.55 19.29 -12.03
N LEU A 582 -13.39 18.45 -12.65
CA LEU A 582 -13.06 17.06 -12.98
C LEU A 582 -12.44 16.97 -14.38
N THR A 583 -11.47 16.11 -14.56
CA THR A 583 -10.99 15.72 -15.88
C THR A 583 -11.62 14.38 -16.27
N LEU A 584 -12.25 14.33 -17.46
CA LEU A 584 -12.73 13.07 -18.04
C LEU A 584 -11.74 12.60 -19.09
N ASP A 585 -10.98 11.56 -18.79
CA ASP A 585 -9.99 10.96 -19.68
C ASP A 585 -10.64 9.81 -20.46
N VAL A 586 -10.60 9.87 -21.79
CA VAL A 586 -11.41 9.00 -22.68
C VAL A 586 -10.52 8.25 -23.64
N TYR A 587 -10.64 6.91 -23.62
CA TYR A 587 -9.92 5.97 -24.49
C TYR A 587 -10.90 5.32 -25.46
N PRO A 588 -11.13 5.87 -26.66
CA PRO A 588 -12.19 5.41 -27.56
C PRO A 588 -11.90 4.05 -28.18
N HIS A 589 -12.99 3.35 -28.55
CA HIS A 589 -12.95 2.16 -29.38
C HIS A 589 -14.06 2.23 -30.43
N PRO A 590 -13.79 1.92 -31.73
CA PRO A 590 -14.77 2.10 -32.80
C PRO A 590 -16.05 1.26 -32.64
N ALA A 591 -15.94 0.06 -32.05
CA ALA A 591 -17.02 -0.90 -31.92
C ALA A 591 -17.55 -1.05 -30.46
N VAL A 592 -16.93 -0.40 -29.46
CA VAL A 592 -17.31 -0.54 -28.05
C VAL A 592 -17.71 0.82 -27.51
N ALA A 593 -18.95 0.94 -27.05
CA ALA A 593 -19.40 2.06 -26.26
C ALA A 593 -18.80 1.92 -24.85
N ALA A 594 -18.23 3.01 -24.29
CA ALA A 594 -17.79 3.03 -22.92
C ALA A 594 -18.86 3.60 -22.00
N GLU A 595 -18.99 2.99 -20.83
CA GLU A 595 -19.86 3.48 -19.76
C GLU A 595 -19.07 3.48 -18.45
N ALA A 596 -19.27 4.52 -17.63
CA ALA A 596 -18.79 4.62 -16.27
C ALA A 596 -19.78 5.45 -15.44
N GLU A 597 -19.58 5.46 -14.14
CA GLU A 597 -20.36 6.26 -13.21
C GLU A 597 -19.41 7.08 -12.32
N LEU A 598 -19.71 8.36 -12.18
CA LEU A 598 -19.14 9.16 -11.10
C LEU A 598 -20.08 9.02 -9.90
N TYR A 599 -19.57 8.42 -8.82
CA TYR A 599 -20.26 8.31 -7.55
C TYR A 599 -19.68 9.32 -6.56
N GLU A 600 -20.54 10.01 -5.83
CA GLU A 600 -20.18 11.00 -4.82
C GLU A 600 -21.13 10.94 -3.63
N ASP A 601 -20.60 11.11 -2.45
CA ASP A 601 -21.31 11.40 -1.20
C ASP A 601 -20.41 12.31 -0.33
N ASP A 602 -20.72 12.50 0.95
CA ASP A 602 -19.91 13.33 1.84
C ASP A 602 -18.58 12.69 2.26
N GLY A 603 -18.36 11.42 1.89
CA GLY A 603 -17.11 10.66 2.16
C GLY A 603 -16.93 10.22 3.61
N ILE A 604 -17.81 10.56 4.55
CA ILE A 604 -17.60 10.37 5.99
C ILE A 604 -18.82 9.75 6.68
N SER A 605 -20.02 10.24 6.37
CA SER A 605 -21.22 9.86 7.12
C SER A 605 -21.89 8.59 6.60
N ASN A 606 -22.78 8.03 7.42
CA ASN A 606 -23.66 6.93 7.03
C ASN A 606 -24.83 7.36 6.13
N GLY A 607 -24.89 8.63 5.72
CA GLY A 607 -25.94 9.18 4.87
C GLY A 607 -26.15 8.44 3.54
N TYR A 608 -25.09 7.83 2.99
CA TYR A 608 -25.16 7.03 1.77
C TYR A 608 -26.15 5.85 1.87
N ARG A 609 -26.37 5.28 3.06
CA ARG A 609 -27.36 4.22 3.32
C ARG A 609 -28.79 4.73 3.18
N ALA A 610 -29.00 6.00 3.47
CA ALA A 610 -30.28 6.71 3.30
C ALA A 610 -30.42 7.37 1.92
N GLY A 611 -29.54 7.06 0.96
CA GLY A 611 -29.57 7.61 -0.38
C GLY A 611 -28.99 9.02 -0.50
N GLN A 612 -28.30 9.54 0.53
CA GLN A 612 -27.60 10.82 0.45
C GLN A 612 -26.29 10.63 -0.35
N CYS A 613 -26.45 10.48 -1.64
CA CYS A 613 -25.35 10.34 -2.60
C CYS A 613 -25.78 10.89 -3.95
N ARG A 614 -24.82 11.04 -4.85
CA ARG A 614 -25.01 11.50 -6.22
C ARG A 614 -24.38 10.53 -7.20
N ARG A 615 -25.07 10.23 -8.30
CA ARG A 615 -24.59 9.40 -9.39
C ARG A 615 -24.69 10.17 -10.70
N THR A 616 -23.59 10.25 -11.44
CA THR A 616 -23.56 10.89 -12.74
C THR A 616 -23.10 9.87 -13.78
N PRO A 617 -23.96 9.43 -14.72
CA PRO A 617 -23.58 8.48 -15.75
C PRO A 617 -22.68 9.14 -16.80
N LEU A 618 -21.63 8.46 -17.18
CA LEU A 618 -20.66 8.88 -18.19
C LEU A 618 -20.67 7.86 -19.33
N ARG A 619 -20.79 8.34 -20.57
CA ARG A 619 -20.89 7.46 -21.73
C ARG A 619 -20.14 7.99 -22.93
N THR A 620 -19.62 7.07 -23.73
CA THR A 620 -19.04 7.43 -25.03
C THR A 620 -19.47 6.46 -26.11
N ARG A 621 -19.57 6.97 -27.36
CA ARG A 621 -19.89 6.16 -28.52
C ARG A 621 -19.33 6.77 -29.79
N MET A 622 -18.84 5.91 -30.68
CA MET A 622 -18.45 6.28 -32.02
C MET A 622 -19.51 5.78 -33.03
N GLU A 623 -19.98 6.65 -33.91
CA GLU A 623 -20.94 6.34 -34.95
C GLU A 623 -20.60 7.09 -36.24
N GLY A 624 -20.32 6.36 -37.31
CA GLY A 624 -19.89 6.95 -38.57
C GLY A 624 -18.61 7.78 -38.38
N ARG A 625 -18.67 9.06 -38.70
CA ARG A 625 -17.57 10.01 -38.55
C ARG A 625 -17.77 10.95 -37.32
N ARG A 626 -18.34 10.43 -36.28
CA ARG A 626 -18.65 11.20 -35.08
C ARG A 626 -18.35 10.37 -33.82
N MET A 627 -17.65 11.01 -32.89
CA MET A 627 -17.49 10.54 -31.53
C MET A 627 -18.36 11.41 -30.61
N THR A 628 -19.16 10.79 -29.77
CA THR A 628 -20.01 11.46 -28.78
C THR A 628 -19.53 11.09 -27.38
N VAL A 629 -19.27 12.09 -26.55
CA VAL A 629 -19.03 11.94 -25.11
C VAL A 629 -20.20 12.60 -24.37
N ARG A 630 -20.86 11.84 -23.53
CA ARG A 630 -22.00 12.31 -22.74
C ARG A 630 -21.69 12.25 -21.25
N ILE A 631 -21.76 13.39 -20.60
CA ILE A 631 -21.84 13.54 -19.14
C ILE A 631 -23.33 13.67 -18.85
N GLY A 632 -23.92 12.66 -18.20
CA GLY A 632 -25.36 12.64 -17.93
C GLY A 632 -25.78 13.65 -16.86
N GLU A 633 -27.08 13.76 -16.65
CA GLU A 633 -27.64 14.49 -15.53
C GLU A 633 -27.29 13.76 -14.23
N ALA A 634 -26.85 14.53 -13.23
CA ALA A 634 -26.54 13.99 -11.92
C ALA A 634 -27.82 13.69 -11.15
N ALA A 635 -27.99 12.46 -10.70
CA ALA A 635 -29.12 12.00 -9.90
C ALA A 635 -28.75 11.92 -8.42
N GLY A 636 -29.62 12.42 -7.54
CA GLY A 636 -29.42 12.44 -6.09
C GLY A 636 -28.65 13.67 -5.60
N SER A 637 -28.50 13.76 -4.27
CA SER A 637 -27.78 14.85 -3.60
C SER A 637 -27.31 14.39 -2.22
N PHE A 638 -26.36 15.12 -1.64
CA PHE A 638 -25.84 14.92 -0.29
C PHE A 638 -25.45 16.28 0.32
N PRO A 639 -25.25 16.38 1.64
CA PRO A 639 -24.81 17.61 2.28
C PRO A 639 -23.48 18.11 1.70
N GLY A 640 -23.45 19.38 1.26
CA GLY A 640 -22.26 19.97 0.62
C GLY A 640 -22.07 19.63 -0.86
N ALA A 641 -22.99 18.91 -1.50
CA ALA A 641 -22.89 18.54 -2.91
C ALA A 641 -22.79 19.76 -3.85
N PRO A 642 -21.78 19.84 -4.75
CA PRO A 642 -21.66 20.92 -5.73
C PRO A 642 -22.92 21.06 -6.59
N GLN A 643 -23.43 22.25 -6.79
CA GLN A 643 -24.60 22.51 -7.64
C GLN A 643 -24.21 22.76 -9.11
N ALA A 644 -22.97 23.17 -9.33
CA ALA A 644 -22.38 23.36 -10.64
C ALA A 644 -21.00 22.71 -10.67
N ARG A 645 -20.54 22.33 -11.86
CA ARG A 645 -19.23 21.72 -12.06
C ARG A 645 -18.63 22.08 -13.40
N ALA A 646 -17.32 22.34 -13.40
CA ALA A 646 -16.52 22.42 -14.59
C ALA A 646 -15.92 21.06 -14.94
N TRP A 647 -15.73 20.80 -16.25
CA TRP A 647 -15.06 19.60 -16.73
C TRP A 647 -13.95 19.96 -17.71
N SER A 648 -12.89 19.16 -17.72
CA SER A 648 -11.92 19.11 -18.79
C SER A 648 -12.02 17.73 -19.44
N LEU A 649 -12.31 17.69 -20.75
CA LEU A 649 -12.31 16.43 -21.50
C LEU A 649 -10.94 16.24 -22.13
N ARG A 650 -10.37 15.05 -21.97
CA ARG A 650 -9.18 14.58 -22.67
C ARG A 650 -9.54 13.35 -23.47
N LEU A 651 -9.54 13.44 -24.80
CA LEU A 651 -9.87 12.37 -25.70
C LEU A 651 -8.61 11.92 -26.44
N HIS A 652 -8.20 10.67 -26.24
CA HIS A 652 -7.09 10.07 -26.98
C HIS A 652 -7.51 9.76 -28.41
N VAL A 653 -6.90 10.46 -29.38
CA VAL A 653 -7.27 10.33 -30.79
C VAL A 653 -6.74 8.99 -31.30
N ILE A 654 -7.60 8.23 -31.95
CA ILE A 654 -7.27 6.92 -32.53
C ILE A 654 -7.18 7.01 -34.06
N PRO A 655 -6.45 6.11 -34.74
CA PRO A 655 -6.25 6.15 -36.19
C PRO A 655 -7.56 6.21 -36.98
N GLU A 656 -8.60 5.55 -36.50
CA GLU A 656 -9.92 5.49 -37.13
C GLU A 656 -10.63 6.85 -37.17
N MET A 657 -10.23 7.78 -36.31
CA MET A 657 -10.78 9.15 -36.32
C MET A 657 -10.19 10.02 -37.42
N GLY A 658 -9.00 9.70 -37.92
CA GLY A 658 -8.34 10.49 -38.93
C GLY A 658 -8.15 11.96 -38.49
N LYS A 659 -8.50 12.91 -39.34
CA LYS A 659 -8.35 14.35 -39.05
C LYS A 659 -9.60 14.90 -38.33
N ILE A 660 -9.41 15.50 -37.17
CA ILE A 660 -10.49 16.19 -36.45
C ILE A 660 -10.92 17.40 -37.24
N GLN A 661 -12.21 17.48 -37.56
CA GLN A 661 -12.83 18.55 -38.34
C GLN A 661 -13.42 19.64 -37.46
N GLY A 662 -13.88 19.28 -36.26
CA GLY A 662 -14.42 20.24 -35.29
C GLY A 662 -15.00 19.56 -34.05
N VAL A 663 -15.29 20.39 -33.06
CA VAL A 663 -15.84 19.98 -31.76
C VAL A 663 -17.09 20.81 -31.47
N TRP A 664 -18.16 20.17 -31.03
CA TRP A 664 -19.40 20.81 -30.60
C TRP A 664 -19.69 20.46 -29.15
N VAL A 665 -20.11 21.43 -28.38
CA VAL A 665 -20.55 21.25 -26.98
C VAL A 665 -22.02 21.69 -26.89
N ASP A 666 -22.89 20.78 -26.47
CA ASP A 666 -24.34 20.99 -26.36
C ASP A 666 -24.96 21.55 -27.66
N GLY A 667 -24.50 21.03 -28.81
CA GLY A 667 -24.97 21.41 -30.15
C GLY A 667 -24.38 22.70 -30.71
N ARG A 668 -23.49 23.39 -30.00
CA ARG A 668 -22.80 24.59 -30.46
C ARG A 668 -21.33 24.31 -30.69
N GLU A 669 -20.73 24.91 -31.70
CA GLU A 669 -19.30 24.77 -31.93
C GLU A 669 -18.51 25.27 -30.71
N ALA A 670 -17.55 24.44 -30.27
CA ALA A 670 -16.77 24.71 -29.06
C ALA A 670 -15.81 25.89 -29.29
N ALA A 671 -15.91 26.91 -28.43
CA ALA A 671 -15.06 28.09 -28.51
C ALA A 671 -13.60 27.82 -28.12
N ARG A 672 -13.37 26.76 -27.34
CA ARG A 672 -12.03 26.39 -26.83
C ARG A 672 -11.85 24.88 -26.91
N TRP A 673 -11.01 24.45 -27.81
CA TRP A 673 -10.44 23.11 -27.84
C TRP A 673 -9.06 23.18 -28.48
N ARG A 674 -8.21 22.23 -28.15
CA ARG A 674 -6.88 22.11 -28.73
C ARG A 674 -6.54 20.65 -29.00
N LEU A 675 -5.84 20.40 -30.08
CA LEU A 675 -5.21 19.13 -30.33
C LEU A 675 -3.76 19.22 -29.86
N VAL A 676 -3.42 18.44 -28.83
CA VAL A 676 -2.05 18.30 -28.35
C VAL A 676 -1.41 17.20 -29.17
N PRO A 677 -0.38 17.51 -29.98
CA PRO A 677 0.20 16.53 -30.88
C PRO A 677 0.87 15.39 -30.14
N ARG A 678 0.95 14.27 -30.82
CA ARG A 678 1.79 13.10 -30.49
C ARG A 678 3.18 13.56 -30.05
N GLY A 679 3.69 12.98 -28.96
CA GLY A 679 4.98 13.35 -28.42
C GLY A 679 4.99 14.61 -27.55
N LEU A 680 3.85 15.29 -27.34
CA LEU A 680 3.72 16.46 -26.47
C LEU A 680 2.68 16.28 -25.35
N ALA A 681 1.74 15.36 -25.52
CA ALA A 681 0.73 15.08 -24.51
C ALA A 681 1.31 14.22 -23.38
N ALA A 682 1.13 14.65 -22.13
CA ALA A 682 1.41 13.82 -20.97
C ALA A 682 0.25 12.86 -20.69
N THR A 683 0.55 11.67 -20.18
CA THR A 683 -0.50 10.80 -19.60
C THR A 683 -1.07 11.47 -18.34
N PRO A 684 -2.38 11.32 -18.05
CA PRO A 684 -2.96 11.84 -16.81
C PRO A 684 -2.41 11.14 -15.56
N PHE A 685 -1.82 9.95 -15.75
CA PHE A 685 -1.20 9.16 -14.69
C PHE A 685 0.23 9.59 -14.36
N GLN A 686 0.83 10.43 -15.20
CA GLN A 686 2.24 10.82 -15.09
C GLN A 686 2.40 12.34 -15.15
N LEU A 687 3.11 12.90 -14.19
CA LEU A 687 3.43 14.33 -14.16
C LEU A 687 4.71 14.65 -14.95
N LYS A 688 5.65 13.70 -15.00
CA LYS A 688 6.91 13.81 -15.73
C LYS A 688 7.25 12.45 -16.34
N GLY A 689 7.19 12.33 -17.65
CA GLY A 689 7.55 11.10 -18.35
C GLY A 689 7.60 11.29 -19.86
N PRO A 690 7.89 10.23 -20.61
CA PRO A 690 7.84 10.29 -22.05
C PRO A 690 6.45 10.72 -22.49
N ALA A 691 6.38 11.56 -23.49
CA ALA A 691 5.11 11.99 -24.06
C ALA A 691 4.42 10.80 -24.75
N LEU A 692 3.08 10.80 -24.72
CA LEU A 692 2.27 9.75 -25.32
C LEU A 692 2.48 9.67 -26.82
N ASP A 693 2.52 8.47 -27.35
CA ASP A 693 2.53 8.19 -28.79
C ASP A 693 1.12 8.25 -29.40
N ALA A 694 0.36 9.28 -29.04
CA ALA A 694 -0.97 9.58 -29.54
C ALA A 694 -1.29 11.06 -29.45
N ASP A 695 -2.10 11.58 -30.36
CA ASP A 695 -2.67 12.90 -30.23
C ASP A 695 -3.76 12.91 -29.16
N VAL A 696 -3.85 13.98 -28.38
CA VAL A 696 -4.90 14.17 -27.37
C VAL A 696 -5.69 15.43 -27.67
N LEU A 697 -6.99 15.26 -27.84
CA LEU A 697 -7.93 16.37 -27.97
C LEU A 697 -8.36 16.84 -26.59
N GLU A 698 -8.08 18.07 -26.26
CA GLU A 698 -8.50 18.70 -24.98
C GLU A 698 -9.64 19.70 -25.22
N VAL A 699 -10.70 19.60 -24.41
CA VAL A 699 -11.89 20.45 -24.50
C VAL A 699 -12.27 20.92 -23.10
N ASP A 700 -12.28 22.22 -22.87
CA ASP A 700 -12.73 22.82 -21.62
C ASP A 700 -14.25 23.03 -21.64
N LEU A 701 -14.93 22.49 -20.66
CA LEU A 701 -16.35 22.65 -20.42
C LEU A 701 -16.53 23.57 -19.18
N PRO A 702 -16.91 24.82 -19.38
CA PRO A 702 -17.14 25.74 -18.27
C PRO A 702 -18.16 25.21 -17.27
N ALA A 703 -18.07 25.66 -16.03
CA ALA A 703 -18.98 25.27 -14.95
C ALA A 703 -20.45 25.48 -15.40
N GLY A 704 -21.24 24.43 -15.18
CA GLY A 704 -22.66 24.41 -15.45
C GLY A 704 -23.42 23.59 -14.42
N PRO A 705 -24.76 23.76 -14.33
CA PRO A 705 -25.57 23.01 -13.38
C PRO A 705 -25.36 21.48 -13.55
N VAL A 706 -25.13 20.77 -12.45
CA VAL A 706 -24.95 19.30 -12.48
C VAL A 706 -26.25 18.57 -12.85
N SER A 707 -27.39 19.20 -12.65
CA SER A 707 -28.72 18.70 -13.06
C SER A 707 -28.96 18.73 -14.56
N ARG A 708 -28.04 19.32 -15.34
CA ARG A 708 -28.10 19.38 -16.80
C ARG A 708 -26.94 18.57 -17.38
N GLY A 709 -27.25 17.53 -18.12
CA GLY A 709 -26.24 16.75 -18.85
C GLY A 709 -25.49 17.59 -19.89
N ARG A 710 -24.27 17.18 -20.22
CA ARG A 710 -23.42 17.80 -21.24
C ARG A 710 -23.12 16.79 -22.34
N VAL A 711 -23.06 17.26 -23.56
CA VAL A 711 -22.74 16.43 -24.73
C VAL A 711 -21.61 17.09 -25.51
N VAL A 712 -20.52 16.34 -25.70
CA VAL A 712 -19.42 16.73 -26.57
C VAL A 712 -19.45 15.86 -27.81
N GLU A 713 -19.54 16.46 -28.98
CA GLU A 713 -19.44 15.79 -30.26
C GLU A 713 -18.11 16.17 -30.94
N VAL A 714 -17.35 15.18 -31.34
CA VAL A 714 -16.12 15.35 -32.14
C VAL A 714 -16.39 14.79 -33.55
N ARG A 715 -16.26 15.60 -34.58
CA ARG A 715 -16.38 15.17 -36.00
C ARG A 715 -15.00 15.03 -36.61
N TYR A 716 -14.80 13.95 -37.36
CA TYR A 716 -13.52 13.58 -37.97
C TYR A 716 -13.67 12.98 -39.38
#